data_bd429a9669f3067c1a2a543c57580e6e
#
_entry.id   bd429a9669f3067c1a2a543c57580e6e
#
_cell.length_a   1.000
_cell.length_b   1.000
_cell.length_c   1.000
_cell.angle_alpha   90.00
_cell.angle_beta   90.00
_cell.angle_gamma   90.00
#
_symmetry.space_group_name_H-M   'P 1'
#
loop_
_entity.id
_entity.type
_entity.pdbx_description
1 polymer ?
#
loop_
_entity_poly.entity_id
_entity_poly.type
_entity_poly.pdbx_seq_one_letter_code
_entity_poly.pdbx_strand_id
1 'polypeptide(L)'
;MKKILLSVLAAALSLPAVADEGMWLLPLLQQQKFPEMQALGLKLQDYDIYSPDSASLKDAVVIFGGGCTGEIVSPDGLLLTNHHCGYGQIQQHSTLEHDYLTDGFWATTREQELPNPGLTVTFIDKIEDVTDYVKKELEKDTDPQSMNFLSPKYLNGLAKAKVGEKFLQDNPGTEVEIKAFYGGNVYYMFTKKIYSDIRLVGAPPSSVGKFGADTDNWMWPRHTGDFSVFRVYADANGNPAEYSESNVPLRPKRWFKISVKGVEEDDYAMMMGFPGRTNKYYTSWEVAERRDIDNTVRINIRNLRQEVMLDEMLKDPSVRIQYASKYAGSTNAYKNAIGSNWAIKKRNFEQVKKEEQDRLIAWAQKNNESSYPEALSTLEQIVSDRKDLRFRGWMLDEAILRGIEFTKVPTEVQSVSDALKGKDRNEQQKQIRLLDMAYHRFADKDYAPEVDKKIAKVMLKEYRRLVPAKSQPAYFSLIDKKFKGDVDRFVDYLFDKSIYGSEENFDKFKTRPSVKVLEQDPMILFAKSVQEEKANLNAALADFDTGYALAHKEYVKGLLAMYQDKANFPDANFSLRLTYGQVKGYRPKDAVYYNCQTTLDGVMEKEDSTNWEFVVPARLKALYEAKDFGRYQMPDGRMPVAFSATTHTTGGNSGSPVLNANGELIGINFDRNWEGVGGDIQYLPDYQRSIIVDIRYVLFLIDKYAGAGYLLEEMDLVE
;
A
#
# COMPACT_ATOMS: atom_id res chain seq x y z
N MET A 1 -0.90 -62.14 43.73
CA MET A 1 -1.84 -61.12 43.34
C MET A 1 -0.97 -59.90 42.94
N LYS A 2 -0.70 -59.73 41.65
CA LYS A 2 0.11 -58.63 41.09
C LYS A 2 -0.80 -57.49 40.84
N LYS A 3 -0.50 -56.30 41.44
CA LYS A 3 -1.14 -55.06 41.14
C LYS A 3 -0.50 -54.53 39.87
N ILE A 4 -1.28 -54.43 38.81
CA ILE A 4 -0.90 -53.77 37.57
C ILE A 4 -1.17 -52.26 37.79
N LEU A 5 -0.11 -51.45 37.86
CA LEU A 5 -0.18 -50.00 37.82
C LEU A 5 -0.38 -49.60 36.35
N LEU A 6 -1.58 -49.12 36.02
CA LEU A 6 -1.83 -48.46 34.73
C LEU A 6 -1.28 -47.02 34.83
N SER A 7 -0.10 -46.79 34.27
CA SER A 7 0.41 -45.46 34.00
C SER A 7 -0.24 -44.94 32.71
N VAL A 8 -1.24 -44.11 32.87
CA VAL A 8 -1.78 -43.35 31.74
C VAL A 8 -0.75 -42.24 31.41
N LEU A 9 0.05 -42.52 30.41
CA LEU A 9 0.91 -41.52 29.79
C LEU A 9 0.01 -40.59 28.97
N ALA A 10 -0.35 -39.45 29.52
CA ALA A 10 -0.95 -38.36 28.78
C ALA A 10 0.16 -37.81 27.80
N ALA A 11 0.19 -38.38 26.62
CA ALA A 11 0.90 -37.74 25.52
C ALA A 11 0.15 -36.44 25.19
N ALA A 12 0.61 -35.34 25.75
CA ALA A 12 0.26 -34.04 25.22
C ALA A 12 0.79 -34.01 23.78
N LEU A 13 -0.09 -34.23 22.82
CA LEU A 13 0.12 -33.90 21.44
C LEU A 13 0.32 -32.40 21.43
N SER A 14 1.60 -31.94 21.50
CA SER A 14 1.98 -30.63 21.08
C SER A 14 1.72 -30.57 19.57
N LEU A 15 0.50 -30.19 19.21
CA LEU A 15 0.27 -29.69 17.85
C LEU A 15 1.29 -28.56 17.65
N PRO A 16 2.10 -28.59 16.60
CA PRO A 16 2.94 -27.45 16.31
C PRO A 16 2.00 -26.25 16.22
N ALA A 17 2.25 -25.21 17.03
CA ALA A 17 1.54 -23.95 16.92
C ALA A 17 1.87 -23.40 15.53
N VAL A 18 1.00 -23.68 14.58
CA VAL A 18 1.09 -23.12 13.22
C VAL A 18 0.69 -21.67 13.39
N ALA A 19 1.58 -20.77 13.02
CA ALA A 19 1.26 -19.35 12.91
C ALA A 19 -0.05 -19.17 12.15
N ASP A 20 -0.96 -18.39 12.73
CA ASP A 20 -2.31 -18.36 12.22
C ASP A 20 -2.44 -17.47 11.00
N GLU A 21 -2.99 -18.02 9.93
CA GLU A 21 -3.43 -17.27 8.77
C GLU A 21 -4.54 -16.31 9.19
N GLY A 22 -4.40 -15.00 8.90
CA GLY A 22 -5.55 -14.12 9.01
C GLY A 22 -5.20 -12.66 9.30
N MET A 23 -6.09 -11.81 8.78
CA MET A 23 -6.21 -10.38 9.08
C MET A 23 -7.58 -10.16 9.72
N TRP A 24 -7.62 -10.36 11.04
CA TRP A 24 -8.86 -10.54 11.81
C TRP A 24 -9.55 -9.21 12.10
N LEU A 25 -10.87 -9.18 12.00
CA LEU A 25 -11.68 -8.05 12.45
C LEU A 25 -11.73 -8.03 13.97
N LEU A 26 -11.43 -6.89 14.59
CA LEU A 26 -11.35 -6.76 16.05
C LEU A 26 -12.63 -7.17 16.78
N PRO A 27 -13.86 -6.81 16.32
CA PRO A 27 -15.09 -7.23 16.99
C PRO A 27 -15.34 -8.75 17.00
N LEU A 28 -14.71 -9.49 16.06
CA LEU A 28 -14.85 -10.95 15.97
C LEU A 28 -13.73 -11.72 16.67
N LEU A 29 -12.70 -11.02 17.12
CA LEU A 29 -11.48 -11.64 17.66
C LEU A 29 -11.77 -12.51 18.88
N GLN A 30 -12.55 -12.00 19.82
CA GLN A 30 -12.92 -12.69 21.05
C GLN A 30 -13.54 -14.07 20.79
N GLN A 31 -14.47 -14.12 19.85
CA GLN A 31 -15.22 -15.35 19.56
C GLN A 31 -14.41 -16.36 18.76
N GLN A 32 -13.51 -15.87 17.89
CA GLN A 32 -12.89 -16.72 16.87
C GLN A 32 -11.47 -17.13 17.22
N LYS A 33 -10.65 -16.24 17.84
CA LYS A 33 -9.19 -16.44 17.92
C LYS A 33 -8.55 -16.17 19.27
N PHE A 34 -9.25 -15.53 20.17
CA PHE A 34 -8.68 -15.14 21.46
C PHE A 34 -8.08 -16.30 22.27
N PRO A 35 -8.73 -17.48 22.38
CA PRO A 35 -8.15 -18.62 23.08
C PRO A 35 -6.84 -19.13 22.46
N GLU A 36 -6.72 -19.05 21.12
CA GLU A 36 -5.51 -19.45 20.41
C GLU A 36 -4.37 -18.43 20.64
N MET A 37 -4.67 -17.13 20.63
CA MET A 37 -3.71 -16.08 20.98
C MET A 37 -3.18 -16.26 22.40
N GLN A 38 -4.04 -16.58 23.36
CA GLN A 38 -3.63 -16.89 24.74
C GLN A 38 -2.75 -18.14 24.82
N ALA A 39 -3.07 -19.18 24.06
CA ALA A 39 -2.25 -20.40 24.00
C ALA A 39 -0.85 -20.13 23.42
N LEU A 40 -0.71 -19.15 22.52
CA LEU A 40 0.56 -18.68 21.98
C LEU A 40 1.32 -17.72 22.91
N GLY A 41 0.72 -17.33 24.05
CA GLY A 41 1.39 -16.52 25.07
C GLY A 41 0.80 -15.15 25.34
N LEU A 42 -0.27 -14.72 24.66
CA LEU A 42 -0.93 -13.44 24.92
C LEU A 42 -1.38 -13.34 26.38
N LYS A 43 -1.04 -12.23 27.06
CA LYS A 43 -1.36 -11.97 28.47
C LYS A 43 -2.46 -10.95 28.68
N LEU A 44 -2.89 -10.28 27.60
CA LEU A 44 -3.97 -9.29 27.64
C LEU A 44 -5.33 -9.98 27.67
N GLN A 45 -6.34 -9.19 28.04
CA GLN A 45 -7.73 -9.54 27.81
C GLN A 45 -8.21 -8.98 26.46
N ASP A 46 -9.30 -9.48 25.94
CA ASP A 46 -9.89 -9.05 24.67
C ASP A 46 -10.25 -7.56 24.66
N TYR A 47 -10.82 -7.04 25.77
CA TYR A 47 -11.18 -5.64 25.93
C TYR A 47 -9.95 -4.69 26.01
N ASP A 48 -8.76 -5.21 26.37
CA ASP A 48 -7.52 -4.43 26.28
C ASP A 48 -7.13 -4.14 24.82
N ILE A 49 -7.43 -5.09 23.92
CA ILE A 49 -7.13 -4.98 22.49
C ILE A 49 -8.18 -4.12 21.79
N TYR A 50 -9.46 -4.43 22.02
CA TYR A 50 -10.61 -3.75 21.43
C TYR A 50 -11.73 -3.60 22.44
N SER A 51 -12.13 -2.36 22.68
CA SER A 51 -13.35 -2.01 23.41
C SER A 51 -14.13 -0.96 22.62
N PRO A 52 -15.45 -1.13 22.44
CA PRO A 52 -16.28 -0.09 21.83
C PRO A 52 -16.53 1.11 22.77
N ASP A 53 -16.43 0.90 24.09
CA ASP A 53 -16.89 1.86 25.10
C ASP A 53 -15.77 2.44 25.97
N SER A 54 -14.55 1.86 25.95
CA SER A 54 -13.40 2.29 26.73
C SER A 54 -12.13 2.34 25.90
N ALA A 55 -11.11 3.06 26.39
CA ALA A 55 -9.82 3.13 25.74
C ALA A 55 -9.15 1.74 25.69
N SER A 56 -8.67 1.35 24.52
CA SER A 56 -8.02 0.07 24.24
C SER A 56 -6.83 0.28 23.31
N LEU A 57 -6.06 -0.77 23.01
CA LEU A 57 -4.88 -0.65 22.12
C LEU A 57 -5.23 -0.10 20.75
N LYS A 58 -6.45 -0.34 20.22
CA LYS A 58 -6.89 0.21 18.92
C LYS A 58 -6.83 1.74 18.86
N ASP A 59 -7.00 2.43 20.01
CA ASP A 59 -7.03 3.89 20.06
C ASP A 59 -5.64 4.53 19.91
N ALA A 60 -4.58 3.71 19.92
CA ALA A 60 -3.22 4.13 19.63
C ALA A 60 -2.78 3.81 18.19
N VAL A 61 -3.63 3.17 17.38
CA VAL A 61 -3.35 2.80 15.98
C VAL A 61 -4.12 3.70 15.04
N VAL A 62 -3.44 4.30 14.09
CA VAL A 62 -4.02 5.30 13.20
C VAL A 62 -3.74 5.00 11.73
N ILE A 63 -4.61 5.50 10.85
CA ILE A 63 -4.28 5.64 9.44
C ILE A 63 -3.38 6.87 9.29
N PHE A 64 -2.21 6.69 8.70
CA PHE A 64 -1.30 7.76 8.35
C PHE A 64 -1.39 8.08 6.85
N GLY A 65 -1.81 9.31 6.54
CA GLY A 65 -2.08 9.70 5.16
C GLY A 65 -3.14 8.82 4.50
N GLY A 66 -2.95 8.50 3.24
CA GLY A 66 -3.92 7.70 2.47
C GLY A 66 -3.58 6.23 2.29
N GLY A 67 -2.50 5.69 2.89
CA GLY A 67 -2.04 4.36 2.54
C GLY A 67 -1.17 3.63 3.55
N CYS A 68 -0.85 4.24 4.68
CA CYS A 68 -0.02 3.65 5.73
C CYS A 68 -0.74 3.58 7.07
N THR A 69 -0.13 2.87 8.00
CA THR A 69 -0.48 2.83 9.42
C THR A 69 0.52 3.66 10.23
N GLY A 70 0.15 4.09 11.40
CA GLY A 70 1.03 4.70 12.38
C GLY A 70 0.56 4.37 13.79
N GLU A 71 1.43 4.62 14.78
CA GLU A 71 1.15 4.39 16.19
C GLU A 71 1.49 5.60 17.05
N ILE A 72 0.63 5.86 18.03
CA ILE A 72 0.84 6.89 19.04
C ILE A 72 1.67 6.31 20.17
N VAL A 73 2.77 7.00 20.51
CA VAL A 73 3.77 6.52 21.48
C VAL A 73 3.99 7.46 22.65
N SER A 74 3.23 8.57 22.74
CA SER A 74 3.31 9.47 23.89
C SER A 74 1.96 10.09 24.24
N PRO A 75 1.80 10.59 25.49
CA PRO A 75 0.60 11.35 25.91
C PRO A 75 0.47 12.70 25.19
N ASP A 76 1.49 13.15 24.47
CA ASP A 76 1.54 14.41 23.72
C ASP A 76 1.44 14.18 22.19
N GLY A 77 0.80 13.10 21.77
CA GLY A 77 0.46 12.86 20.37
C GLY A 77 1.65 12.56 19.47
N LEU A 78 2.81 12.17 20.03
CA LEU A 78 3.95 11.71 19.24
C LEU A 78 3.59 10.41 18.51
N LEU A 79 3.90 10.36 17.23
CA LEU A 79 3.49 9.29 16.33
C LEU A 79 4.73 8.72 15.61
N LEU A 80 4.83 7.39 15.57
CA LEU A 80 5.79 6.69 14.75
C LEU A 80 5.10 6.10 13.51
N THR A 81 5.81 6.08 12.39
CA THR A 81 5.47 5.37 11.16
C THR A 81 6.73 5.08 10.38
N ASN A 82 6.64 4.52 9.18
CA ASN A 82 7.83 4.26 8.36
C ASN A 82 8.40 5.53 7.72
N HIS A 83 9.71 5.49 7.42
CA HIS A 83 10.39 6.50 6.61
C HIS A 83 9.76 6.61 5.21
N HIS A 84 9.50 5.48 4.56
CA HIS A 84 8.88 5.48 3.25
C HIS A 84 7.44 6.01 3.25
N CYS A 85 6.70 5.91 4.37
CA CYS A 85 5.39 6.52 4.54
C CYS A 85 5.47 8.05 4.68
N GLY A 86 6.49 8.55 5.38
CA GLY A 86 6.78 9.97 5.55
C GLY A 86 7.62 10.59 4.43
N TYR A 87 8.05 9.81 3.44
CA TYR A 87 9.03 10.24 2.44
C TYR A 87 8.60 11.50 1.67
N GLY A 88 7.33 11.56 1.29
CA GLY A 88 6.79 12.73 0.58
C GLY A 88 6.86 14.02 1.40
N GLN A 89 6.62 13.94 2.70
CA GLN A 89 6.69 15.07 3.63
C GLN A 89 8.15 15.51 3.85
N ILE A 90 9.07 14.56 4.03
CA ILE A 90 10.50 14.83 4.17
C ILE A 90 11.01 15.52 2.88
N GLN A 91 10.62 15.00 1.71
CA GLN A 91 11.00 15.57 0.41
C GLN A 91 10.42 16.98 0.22
N GLN A 92 9.17 17.23 0.63
CA GLN A 92 8.53 18.55 0.51
C GLN A 92 9.29 19.64 1.28
N HIS A 93 9.85 19.30 2.44
CA HIS A 93 10.63 20.20 3.27
C HIS A 93 12.12 20.28 2.88
N SER A 94 12.60 19.38 1.99
CA SER A 94 13.98 19.40 1.52
C SER A 94 14.20 20.51 0.50
N THR A 95 15.29 21.26 0.67
CA THR A 95 15.77 22.31 -0.25
C THR A 95 17.24 22.09 -0.59
N LEU A 96 17.81 22.87 -1.49
CA LEU A 96 19.24 22.80 -1.79
C LEU A 96 20.12 23.22 -0.59
N GLU A 97 19.57 24.03 0.33
CA GLU A 97 20.26 24.48 1.56
C GLU A 97 20.04 23.50 2.72
N HIS A 98 18.94 22.76 2.72
CA HIS A 98 18.52 21.82 3.76
C HIS A 98 18.00 20.54 3.11
N ASP A 99 18.88 19.62 2.77
CA ASP A 99 18.52 18.34 2.16
C ASP A 99 18.18 17.29 3.24
N TYR A 100 16.95 17.37 3.78
CA TYR A 100 16.47 16.45 4.82
C TYR A 100 16.37 15.00 4.38
N LEU A 101 16.31 14.73 3.07
CA LEU A 101 16.40 13.35 2.58
C LEU A 101 17.81 12.77 2.74
N THR A 102 18.85 13.60 2.54
CA THR A 102 20.26 13.17 2.64
C THR A 102 20.78 13.29 4.07
N ASP A 103 20.43 14.33 4.81
CA ASP A 103 21.01 14.65 6.12
C ASP A 103 20.14 14.16 7.29
N GLY A 104 18.86 13.86 7.03
CA GLY A 104 17.84 13.67 8.07
C GLY A 104 17.33 15.00 8.62
N PHE A 105 16.29 14.93 9.44
CA PHE A 105 15.71 16.07 10.11
C PHE A 105 15.32 15.71 11.56
N TRP A 106 15.61 16.61 12.51
CA TRP A 106 15.20 16.47 13.91
C TRP A 106 14.88 17.84 14.49
N ALA A 107 13.63 18.07 14.84
CA ALA A 107 13.20 19.26 15.55
C ALA A 107 13.75 19.22 16.98
N THR A 108 14.39 20.27 17.46
CA THR A 108 14.92 20.36 18.83
C THR A 108 13.94 21.01 19.81
N THR A 109 12.91 21.65 19.28
CA THR A 109 11.79 22.22 20.01
C THR A 109 10.49 22.01 19.23
N ARG A 110 9.34 22.16 19.89
CA ARG A 110 8.02 22.01 19.25
C ARG A 110 7.77 23.06 18.17
N GLU A 111 8.35 24.25 18.28
CA GLU A 111 8.25 25.33 17.30
C GLU A 111 8.98 24.99 15.99
N GLN A 112 9.95 24.08 16.04
CA GLN A 112 10.69 23.62 14.87
C GLN A 112 10.01 22.43 14.16
N GLU A 113 8.96 21.85 14.74
CA GLU A 113 8.19 20.78 14.10
C GLU A 113 7.49 21.32 12.84
N LEU A 114 7.72 20.67 11.69
CA LEU A 114 7.34 21.18 10.38
C LEU A 114 5.91 20.78 10.00
N PRO A 115 5.00 21.72 9.72
CA PRO A 115 3.62 21.43 9.35
C PRO A 115 3.53 20.80 7.97
N ASN A 116 2.62 19.83 7.79
CA ASN A 116 2.43 19.12 6.52
C ASN A 116 1.02 19.35 5.97
N PRO A 117 0.77 20.41 5.21
CA PRO A 117 -0.54 20.69 4.63
C PRO A 117 -1.04 19.53 3.76
N GLY A 118 -2.27 19.10 4.01
CA GLY A 118 -2.91 17.99 3.30
C GLY A 118 -2.60 16.58 3.85
N LEU A 119 -1.67 16.45 4.79
CA LEU A 119 -1.48 15.20 5.52
C LEU A 119 -2.55 15.06 6.61
N THR A 120 -3.12 13.86 6.74
CA THR A 120 -4.11 13.55 7.78
C THR A 120 -3.71 12.33 8.59
N VAL A 121 -4.15 12.33 9.85
CA VAL A 121 -4.09 11.16 10.73
C VAL A 121 -5.52 10.82 11.16
N THR A 122 -5.93 9.56 10.96
CA THR A 122 -7.30 9.12 11.24
C THR A 122 -7.33 8.07 12.32
N PHE A 123 -8.06 8.34 13.40
CA PHE A 123 -8.36 7.40 14.48
C PHE A 123 -9.67 6.66 14.20
N ILE A 124 -9.75 5.40 14.59
CA ILE A 124 -10.99 4.61 14.56
C ILE A 124 -11.62 4.67 15.96
N ASP A 125 -12.70 5.43 16.08
CA ASP A 125 -13.41 5.53 17.36
C ASP A 125 -14.24 4.27 17.64
N LYS A 126 -15.04 3.80 16.65
CA LYS A 126 -15.96 2.70 16.83
C LYS A 126 -16.08 1.84 15.57
N ILE A 127 -16.28 0.52 15.78
CA ILE A 127 -16.58 -0.47 14.74
C ILE A 127 -17.87 -1.17 15.14
N GLU A 128 -18.90 -1.14 14.28
CA GLU A 128 -20.22 -1.71 14.55
C GLU A 128 -20.63 -2.68 13.43
N ASP A 129 -21.13 -3.85 13.78
CA ASP A 129 -21.82 -4.70 12.80
C ASP A 129 -23.16 -4.05 12.44
N VAL A 130 -23.32 -3.76 11.16
CA VAL A 130 -24.57 -3.15 10.62
C VAL A 130 -25.17 -4.00 9.51
N THR A 131 -24.83 -5.30 9.51
CA THR A 131 -25.23 -6.24 8.45
C THR A 131 -26.73 -6.29 8.27
N ASP A 132 -27.50 -6.45 9.34
CA ASP A 132 -28.96 -6.53 9.26
C ASP A 132 -29.59 -5.21 8.82
N TYR A 133 -29.05 -4.07 9.28
CA TYR A 133 -29.49 -2.75 8.84
C TYR A 133 -29.28 -2.58 7.34
N VAL A 134 -28.08 -2.86 6.83
CA VAL A 134 -27.78 -2.71 5.40
C VAL A 134 -28.61 -3.67 4.55
N LYS A 135 -28.75 -4.95 4.96
CA LYS A 135 -29.59 -5.90 4.23
C LYS A 135 -31.04 -5.43 4.11
N LYS A 136 -31.62 -4.94 5.20
CA LYS A 136 -32.98 -4.39 5.20
C LYS A 136 -33.13 -3.17 4.27
N GLU A 137 -32.10 -2.32 4.17
CA GLU A 137 -32.12 -1.19 3.23
C GLU A 137 -31.97 -1.64 1.78
N LEU A 138 -31.13 -2.68 1.54
CA LEU A 138 -30.97 -3.27 0.20
C LEU A 138 -32.23 -4.00 -0.29
N GLU A 139 -33.07 -4.56 0.59
CA GLU A 139 -34.37 -5.15 0.21
C GLU A 139 -35.34 -4.15 -0.43
N LYS A 140 -35.14 -2.84 -0.21
CA LYS A 140 -35.94 -1.78 -0.85
C LYS A 140 -35.51 -1.53 -2.30
N ASP A 141 -34.37 -2.03 -2.69
CA ASP A 141 -33.83 -1.91 -4.05
C ASP A 141 -34.47 -3.01 -4.92
N THR A 142 -35.24 -2.62 -5.89
CA THR A 142 -35.97 -3.55 -6.77
C THR A 142 -35.21 -3.88 -8.05
N ASP A 143 -34.05 -3.25 -8.27
CA ASP A 143 -33.21 -3.53 -9.44
C ASP A 143 -32.34 -4.77 -9.19
N PRO A 144 -32.58 -5.90 -9.88
CA PRO A 144 -31.79 -7.11 -9.69
C PRO A 144 -30.34 -6.98 -10.19
N GLN A 145 -30.02 -5.93 -10.94
CA GLN A 145 -28.68 -5.62 -11.42
C GLN A 145 -28.00 -4.55 -10.57
N SER A 146 -28.59 -4.17 -9.45
CA SER A 146 -28.03 -3.15 -8.58
C SER A 146 -26.72 -3.57 -7.94
N MET A 147 -25.74 -2.67 -7.97
CA MET A 147 -24.46 -2.80 -7.29
C MET A 147 -24.40 -2.06 -5.95
N ASN A 148 -25.57 -1.64 -5.41
CA ASN A 148 -25.66 -0.90 -4.16
C ASN A 148 -25.01 -1.65 -2.97
N PHE A 149 -25.04 -2.98 -2.99
CA PHE A 149 -24.43 -3.81 -1.95
C PHE A 149 -22.89 -3.70 -1.86
N LEU A 150 -22.21 -3.17 -2.89
CA LEU A 150 -20.78 -2.86 -2.90
C LEU A 150 -20.48 -1.37 -3.16
N SER A 151 -21.49 -0.55 -3.45
CA SER A 151 -21.30 0.86 -3.80
C SER A 151 -20.87 1.69 -2.59
N PRO A 152 -19.64 2.25 -2.54
CA PRO A 152 -19.24 3.11 -1.42
C PRO A 152 -20.16 4.33 -1.26
N LYS A 153 -20.64 4.91 -2.36
CA LYS A 153 -21.54 6.05 -2.33
C LYS A 153 -22.86 5.71 -1.62
N TYR A 154 -23.45 4.57 -1.97
CA TYR A 154 -24.71 4.12 -1.35
C TYR A 154 -24.49 3.76 0.12
N LEU A 155 -23.49 2.93 0.42
CA LEU A 155 -23.18 2.48 1.77
C LEU A 155 -22.83 3.64 2.72
N ASN A 156 -22.07 4.64 2.25
CA ASN A 156 -21.77 5.83 3.04
C ASN A 156 -22.99 6.76 3.20
N GLY A 157 -23.91 6.75 2.25
CA GLY A 157 -25.21 7.36 2.42
C GLY A 157 -26.01 6.73 3.57
N LEU A 158 -26.02 5.39 3.64
CA LEU A 158 -26.65 4.65 4.75
C LEU A 158 -25.95 4.92 6.09
N ALA A 159 -24.62 5.01 6.11
CA ALA A 159 -23.87 5.34 7.33
C ALA A 159 -24.28 6.71 7.89
N LYS A 160 -24.34 7.74 7.03
CA LYS A 160 -24.77 9.09 7.42
C LYS A 160 -26.23 9.12 7.88
N ALA A 161 -27.11 8.41 7.18
CA ALA A 161 -28.53 8.31 7.56
C ALA A 161 -28.71 7.63 8.93
N LYS A 162 -27.89 6.60 9.24
CA LYS A 162 -27.95 5.86 10.51
C LYS A 162 -27.56 6.74 11.71
N VAL A 163 -26.49 7.54 11.60
CA VAL A 163 -26.04 8.40 12.71
C VAL A 163 -26.79 9.74 12.79
N GLY A 164 -27.28 10.23 11.64
CA GLY A 164 -28.01 11.50 11.51
C GLY A 164 -27.08 12.73 11.44
N GLU A 165 -27.58 13.78 10.79
CA GLU A 165 -26.82 15.03 10.58
C GLU A 165 -26.42 15.71 11.90
N LYS A 166 -27.29 15.67 12.90
CA LYS A 166 -27.00 16.27 14.20
C LYS A 166 -25.75 15.67 14.86
N PHE A 167 -25.59 14.35 14.78
CA PHE A 167 -24.39 13.68 15.33
C PHE A 167 -23.11 14.21 14.67
N LEU A 168 -23.11 14.37 13.34
CA LEU A 168 -21.94 14.87 12.61
C LEU A 168 -21.64 16.34 12.92
N GLN A 169 -22.68 17.17 13.10
CA GLN A 169 -22.53 18.56 13.47
C GLN A 169 -21.98 18.73 14.90
N ASP A 170 -22.45 17.90 15.84
CA ASP A 170 -22.03 17.93 17.24
C ASP A 170 -20.61 17.32 17.46
N ASN A 171 -20.06 16.60 16.45
CA ASN A 171 -18.76 15.94 16.50
C ASN A 171 -17.88 16.36 15.30
N PRO A 172 -17.32 17.56 15.28
CA PRO A 172 -16.47 18.05 14.18
C PRO A 172 -15.28 17.14 13.93
N GLY A 173 -14.91 16.96 12.65
CA GLY A 173 -13.84 16.08 12.22
C GLY A 173 -14.17 14.58 12.30
N THR A 174 -15.43 14.24 12.59
CA THR A 174 -15.92 12.86 12.58
C THR A 174 -16.50 12.49 11.22
N GLU A 175 -16.10 11.33 10.71
CA GLU A 175 -16.69 10.69 9.53
C GLU A 175 -17.22 9.32 9.86
N VAL A 176 -18.22 8.88 9.11
CA VAL A 176 -18.77 7.52 9.18
C VAL A 176 -18.73 6.85 7.82
N GLU A 177 -18.34 5.59 7.80
CA GLU A 177 -18.20 4.79 6.60
C GLU A 177 -18.72 3.38 6.84
N ILE A 178 -19.54 2.85 5.93
CA ILE A 178 -19.88 1.42 5.91
C ILE A 178 -19.04 0.74 4.83
N LYS A 179 -18.34 -0.32 5.23
CA LYS A 179 -17.59 -1.18 4.31
C LYS A 179 -18.27 -2.54 4.17
N ALA A 180 -18.25 -3.06 2.94
CA ALA A 180 -18.66 -4.42 2.64
C ALA A 180 -17.49 -5.39 2.88
N PHE A 181 -17.83 -6.55 3.42
CA PHE A 181 -16.92 -7.66 3.70
C PHE A 181 -17.47 -8.94 3.08
N TYR A 182 -16.59 -9.92 2.82
CA TYR A 182 -16.97 -11.21 2.25
C TYR A 182 -17.82 -11.07 0.98
N GLY A 183 -17.37 -10.19 0.05
CA GLY A 183 -18.08 -9.95 -1.20
C GLY A 183 -19.46 -9.27 -1.03
N GLY A 184 -19.72 -8.58 0.07
CA GLY A 184 -20.99 -7.92 0.36
C GLY A 184 -22.01 -8.83 1.10
N ASN A 185 -21.51 -9.84 1.81
CA ASN A 185 -22.33 -10.68 2.68
C ASN A 185 -22.44 -10.14 4.12
N VAL A 186 -21.47 -9.32 4.56
CA VAL A 186 -21.39 -8.73 5.90
C VAL A 186 -20.98 -7.27 5.79
N TYR A 187 -21.43 -6.43 6.71
CA TYR A 187 -21.17 -4.99 6.70
C TYR A 187 -20.79 -4.47 8.09
N TYR A 188 -19.70 -3.70 8.15
CA TYR A 188 -19.31 -2.99 9.36
C TYR A 188 -19.29 -1.48 9.10
N MET A 189 -19.78 -0.73 10.07
CA MET A 189 -19.68 0.72 10.11
C MET A 189 -18.50 1.15 10.98
N PHE A 190 -17.69 2.06 10.45
CA PHE A 190 -16.56 2.67 11.12
C PHE A 190 -16.87 4.12 11.41
N THR A 191 -16.78 4.53 12.66
CA THR A 191 -16.74 5.93 13.06
C THR A 191 -15.28 6.35 13.20
N LYS A 192 -14.89 7.41 12.49
CA LYS A 192 -13.51 7.86 12.34
C LYS A 192 -13.38 9.29 12.82
N LYS A 193 -12.25 9.65 13.42
CA LYS A 193 -11.88 11.02 13.76
C LYS A 193 -10.61 11.42 13.02
N ILE A 194 -10.65 12.52 12.25
CA ILE A 194 -9.61 12.90 11.31
C ILE A 194 -8.97 14.21 11.78
N TYR A 195 -7.65 14.19 11.97
CA TYR A 195 -6.83 15.34 12.30
C TYR A 195 -5.99 15.76 11.10
N SER A 196 -5.86 17.07 10.86
CA SER A 196 -5.16 17.66 9.70
C SER A 196 -3.94 18.53 10.05
N ASP A 197 -3.73 18.91 11.32
CA ASP A 197 -2.47 19.51 11.75
C ASP A 197 -1.49 18.43 12.21
N ILE A 198 -0.71 17.93 11.25
CA ILE A 198 0.28 16.89 11.47
C ILE A 198 1.65 17.46 11.14
N ARG A 199 2.58 17.39 12.11
CA ARG A 199 3.90 17.98 11.95
C ARG A 199 5.00 16.93 11.97
N LEU A 200 6.00 17.11 11.08
CA LEU A 200 7.21 16.28 11.05
C LEU A 200 8.11 16.68 12.23
N VAL A 201 8.43 15.71 13.07
CA VAL A 201 9.30 15.86 14.26
C VAL A 201 10.70 15.38 13.96
N GLY A 202 10.83 14.28 13.22
CA GLY A 202 12.13 13.74 12.89
C GLY A 202 12.09 12.58 11.89
N ALA A 203 13.19 12.44 11.17
CA ALA A 203 13.44 11.31 10.30
C ALA A 203 14.95 11.10 10.14
N PRO A 204 15.44 9.85 10.14
CA PRO A 204 16.82 9.58 9.79
C PRO A 204 17.09 9.90 8.32
N PRO A 205 18.36 10.09 7.89
CA PRO A 205 18.71 10.22 6.49
C PRO A 205 18.29 8.98 5.69
N SER A 206 18.02 9.15 4.39
CA SER A 206 17.62 8.04 3.51
C SER A 206 18.65 6.91 3.48
N SER A 207 19.94 7.19 3.71
CA SER A 207 20.99 6.18 3.85
C SER A 207 20.83 5.28 5.09
N VAL A 208 19.92 5.62 6.01
CA VAL A 208 19.49 4.78 7.14
C VAL A 208 18.06 4.31 6.94
N GLY A 209 17.13 5.25 6.70
CA GLY A 209 15.68 4.99 6.57
C GLY A 209 15.31 4.20 5.32
N LYS A 210 16.22 4.14 4.34
CA LYS A 210 16.05 3.43 3.07
C LYS A 210 17.29 2.62 2.67
N PHE A 211 18.11 2.22 3.65
CA PHE A 211 19.31 1.42 3.42
C PHE A 211 18.99 0.12 2.67
N GLY A 212 19.72 -0.17 1.61
CA GLY A 212 19.49 -1.29 0.70
C GLY A 212 18.43 -1.04 -0.37
N ALA A 213 17.73 0.09 -0.30
CA ALA A 213 16.79 0.63 -1.30
C ALA A 213 16.08 -0.45 -2.15
N ASP A 214 16.22 -0.42 -3.49
CA ASP A 214 15.56 -1.39 -4.37
C ASP A 214 16.20 -2.78 -4.33
N THR A 215 17.52 -2.88 -4.06
CA THR A 215 18.20 -4.17 -3.99
C THR A 215 17.62 -5.05 -2.88
N ASP A 216 17.43 -4.50 -1.69
CA ASP A 216 16.89 -5.21 -0.54
C ASP A 216 15.36 -5.20 -0.44
N ASN A 217 14.66 -4.49 -1.31
CA ASN A 217 13.19 -4.41 -1.29
C ASN A 217 12.57 -5.79 -1.47
N TRP A 218 11.65 -6.18 -0.57
CA TRP A 218 11.06 -7.52 -0.42
C TRP A 218 12.06 -8.62 0.01
N MET A 219 13.29 -8.27 0.38
CA MET A 219 14.30 -9.28 0.69
C MET A 219 14.50 -9.41 2.20
N TRP A 220 14.85 -10.62 2.62
CA TRP A 220 15.40 -10.92 3.93
C TRP A 220 16.72 -11.69 3.74
N PRO A 221 17.81 -11.41 4.48
CA PRO A 221 17.94 -10.51 5.65
C PRO A 221 17.90 -9.00 5.30
N ARG A 222 17.21 -8.21 6.11
CA ARG A 222 16.99 -6.78 5.93
C ARG A 222 17.68 -5.94 7.01
N HIS A 223 18.23 -4.76 6.64
CA HIS A 223 19.04 -3.93 7.52
C HIS A 223 18.63 -2.45 7.49
N THR A 224 17.38 -2.18 7.26
CA THR A 224 16.84 -0.83 7.04
C THR A 224 16.23 -0.29 8.33
N GLY A 225 16.58 0.95 8.70
CA GLY A 225 15.96 1.71 9.80
C GLY A 225 14.75 2.50 9.30
N ASP A 226 13.73 1.82 8.79
CA ASP A 226 12.58 2.43 8.10
C ASP A 226 11.57 3.00 9.09
N PHE A 227 11.84 4.18 9.64
CA PHE A 227 10.92 4.90 10.52
C PHE A 227 10.99 6.41 10.32
N SER A 228 9.94 7.10 10.71
CA SER A 228 9.85 8.56 10.84
C SER A 228 8.91 8.95 11.98
N VAL A 229 9.11 10.15 12.50
CA VAL A 229 8.44 10.66 13.69
C VAL A 229 7.62 11.88 13.33
N PHE A 230 6.34 11.86 13.69
CA PHE A 230 5.41 12.97 13.53
C PHE A 230 4.73 13.30 14.86
N ARG A 231 3.97 14.38 14.88
CA ARG A 231 3.09 14.72 16.01
C ARG A 231 1.75 15.19 15.49
N VAL A 232 0.70 14.72 16.16
CA VAL A 232 -0.67 15.15 15.91
C VAL A 232 -0.97 16.37 16.80
N TYR A 233 -1.51 17.42 16.19
CA TYR A 233 -1.96 18.64 16.87
C TYR A 233 -3.48 18.77 16.76
N ALA A 234 -4.05 19.49 17.72
CA ALA A 234 -5.49 19.76 17.87
C ALA A 234 -5.72 21.19 18.36
N ASP A 235 -6.95 21.66 18.30
CA ASP A 235 -7.32 22.90 18.99
C ASP A 235 -7.17 22.75 20.54
N ALA A 236 -7.33 23.85 21.28
CA ALA A 236 -7.20 23.84 22.73
C ALA A 236 -8.22 22.92 23.45
N ASN A 237 -9.29 22.49 22.79
CA ASN A 237 -10.30 21.58 23.29
C ASN A 237 -10.08 20.12 22.85
N GLY A 238 -9.02 19.84 22.10
CA GLY A 238 -8.71 18.51 21.56
C GLY A 238 -9.48 18.15 20.29
N ASN A 239 -10.14 19.09 19.65
CA ASN A 239 -10.84 18.85 18.39
C ASN A 239 -9.89 18.95 17.19
N PRO A 240 -10.18 18.23 16.10
CA PRO A 240 -9.49 18.40 14.83
C PRO A 240 -9.56 19.85 14.36
N ALA A 241 -8.42 20.37 13.90
CA ALA A 241 -8.28 21.73 13.39
C ALA A 241 -7.24 21.75 12.26
N GLU A 242 -7.40 22.70 11.33
CA GLU A 242 -6.36 23.04 10.36
C GLU A 242 -5.14 23.62 11.09
N TYR A 243 -3.98 23.62 10.41
CA TYR A 243 -2.75 24.16 10.99
C TYR A 243 -2.96 25.57 11.58
N SER A 244 -2.53 25.73 12.82
CA SER A 244 -2.43 27.01 13.50
C SER A 244 -1.30 26.98 14.51
N GLU A 245 -0.59 28.10 14.65
CA GLU A 245 0.42 28.27 15.71
C GLU A 245 -0.17 28.12 17.13
N SER A 246 -1.47 28.36 17.30
CA SER A 246 -2.19 28.22 18.56
C SER A 246 -2.63 26.80 18.88
N ASN A 247 -2.50 25.86 17.95
CA ASN A 247 -2.82 24.45 18.20
C ASN A 247 -1.82 23.84 19.17
N VAL A 248 -2.31 22.88 19.94
CA VAL A 248 -1.55 22.17 20.97
C VAL A 248 -1.40 20.69 20.59
N PRO A 249 -0.37 19.99 21.07
CA PRO A 249 -0.27 18.55 20.89
C PRO A 249 -1.53 17.83 21.35
N LEU A 250 -2.00 16.89 20.53
CA LEU A 250 -3.16 16.07 20.86
C LEU A 250 -2.90 15.26 22.13
N ARG A 251 -3.90 15.24 23.02
CA ARG A 251 -3.95 14.30 24.15
C ARG A 251 -4.76 13.06 23.71
N PRO A 252 -4.10 11.97 23.28
CA PRO A 252 -4.78 10.78 22.78
C PRO A 252 -5.45 10.00 23.90
N LYS A 253 -6.46 9.19 23.57
CA LYS A 253 -7.11 8.27 24.52
C LYS A 253 -6.17 7.17 25.01
N ARG A 254 -5.20 6.77 24.17
CA ARG A 254 -4.23 5.70 24.41
C ARG A 254 -2.95 5.95 23.61
N TRP A 255 -1.81 5.49 24.16
CA TRP A 255 -0.52 5.38 23.50
C TRP A 255 0.17 4.07 23.89
N PHE A 256 1.11 3.61 23.09
CA PHE A 256 1.85 2.38 23.38
C PHE A 256 2.99 2.63 24.35
N LYS A 257 3.13 1.73 25.33
CA LYS A 257 4.37 1.55 26.07
C LYS A 257 5.38 0.85 25.17
N ILE A 258 6.65 1.17 25.27
CA ILE A 258 7.72 0.66 24.42
C ILE A 258 8.62 -0.26 25.22
N SER A 259 8.76 -1.52 24.78
CA SER A 259 9.63 -2.48 25.44
C SER A 259 11.04 -2.45 24.85
N VAL A 260 12.04 -2.17 25.67
CA VAL A 260 13.46 -2.25 25.31
C VAL A 260 14.11 -3.60 25.61
N LYS A 261 13.33 -4.58 26.07
CA LYS A 261 13.81 -5.96 26.38
C LYS A 261 14.32 -6.73 25.16
N GLY A 262 13.80 -6.37 23.98
CA GLY A 262 14.07 -7.06 22.74
C GLY A 262 13.16 -8.26 22.52
N VAL A 263 13.52 -9.07 21.52
CA VAL A 263 12.76 -10.24 21.08
C VAL A 263 13.68 -11.45 20.94
N GLU A 264 13.11 -12.63 21.17
CA GLU A 264 13.76 -13.93 20.93
C GLU A 264 12.93 -14.76 19.94
N GLU A 265 13.52 -15.81 19.37
CA GLU A 265 12.79 -16.73 18.49
C GLU A 265 11.66 -17.39 19.28
N ASP A 266 10.51 -17.56 18.67
CA ASP A 266 9.26 -18.07 19.23
C ASP A 266 8.50 -17.12 20.19
N ASP A 267 8.98 -15.90 20.42
CA ASP A 267 8.22 -14.90 21.17
C ASP A 267 6.91 -14.56 20.45
N TYR A 268 5.85 -14.36 21.25
CA TYR A 268 4.57 -13.91 20.74
C TYR A 268 4.68 -12.52 20.12
N ALA A 269 4.10 -12.37 18.94
CA ALA A 269 4.00 -11.09 18.24
C ALA A 269 2.60 -10.90 17.67
N MET A 270 2.00 -9.74 17.88
CA MET A 270 0.78 -9.33 17.20
C MET A 270 0.96 -7.95 16.58
N MET A 271 0.17 -7.67 15.54
CA MET A 271 0.24 -6.43 14.79
C MET A 271 -1.18 -5.93 14.52
N MET A 272 -1.40 -4.65 14.72
CA MET A 272 -2.63 -3.97 14.32
C MET A 272 -2.35 -2.94 13.24
N GLY A 273 -3.20 -2.89 12.20
CA GLY A 273 -3.02 -1.94 11.12
C GLY A 273 -4.12 -1.99 10.08
N PHE A 274 -3.87 -1.32 8.97
CA PHE A 274 -4.85 -1.12 7.90
C PHE A 274 -4.39 -1.79 6.59
N PRO A 275 -4.43 -3.15 6.51
CA PRO A 275 -4.06 -3.86 5.28
C PRO A 275 -4.96 -3.44 4.13
N GLY A 276 -4.35 -3.14 2.98
CA GLY A 276 -5.04 -2.53 1.86
C GLY A 276 -5.95 -3.48 1.11
N ARG A 277 -5.38 -4.54 0.52
CA ARG A 277 -6.14 -5.48 -0.31
C ARG A 277 -5.49 -6.86 -0.35
N THR A 278 -6.33 -7.90 -0.19
CA THR A 278 -6.00 -9.29 -0.49
C THR A 278 -7.03 -9.89 -1.45
N ASN A 279 -6.79 -11.10 -1.91
CA ASN A 279 -7.64 -11.82 -2.85
C ASN A 279 -7.77 -13.30 -2.44
N LYS A 280 -8.02 -13.53 -1.17
CA LYS A 280 -8.19 -14.88 -0.60
C LYS A 280 -9.29 -15.66 -1.29
N TYR A 281 -10.38 -15.00 -1.65
CA TYR A 281 -11.56 -15.59 -2.26
C TYR A 281 -11.50 -15.66 -3.79
N TYR A 282 -10.32 -15.61 -4.39
CA TYR A 282 -10.16 -15.90 -5.82
C TYR A 282 -10.49 -17.37 -6.11
N THR A 283 -11.16 -17.58 -7.24
CA THR A 283 -11.31 -18.89 -7.87
C THR A 283 -10.01 -19.32 -8.55
N SER A 284 -9.90 -20.58 -8.94
CA SER A 284 -8.75 -21.09 -9.71
C SER A 284 -8.54 -20.34 -11.02
N TRP A 285 -9.63 -19.95 -11.70
CA TRP A 285 -9.59 -19.19 -12.96
C TRP A 285 -9.07 -17.77 -12.76
N GLU A 286 -9.44 -17.11 -11.66
CA GLU A 286 -8.92 -15.78 -11.30
C GLU A 286 -7.44 -15.81 -10.91
N VAL A 287 -6.99 -16.89 -10.25
CA VAL A 287 -5.57 -17.13 -9.98
C VAL A 287 -4.78 -17.28 -11.27
N ALA A 288 -5.31 -18.03 -12.25
CA ALA A 288 -4.71 -18.17 -13.57
C ALA A 288 -4.70 -16.83 -14.33
N GLU A 289 -5.81 -16.08 -14.33
CA GLU A 289 -5.93 -14.74 -14.92
C GLU A 289 -4.88 -13.78 -14.33
N ARG A 290 -4.73 -13.78 -12.99
CA ARG A 290 -3.72 -12.97 -12.28
C ARG A 290 -2.30 -13.31 -12.71
N ARG A 291 -1.98 -14.62 -12.81
CA ARG A 291 -0.65 -15.11 -13.22
C ARG A 291 -0.35 -14.78 -14.67
N ASP A 292 -1.26 -15.15 -15.58
CA ASP A 292 -1.00 -15.21 -17.02
C ASP A 292 -1.21 -13.86 -17.71
N ILE A 293 -2.07 -13.00 -17.18
CA ILE A 293 -2.38 -11.68 -17.73
C ILE A 293 -1.77 -10.59 -16.89
N ASP A 294 -2.32 -10.34 -15.68
CA ASP A 294 -1.99 -9.16 -14.88
C ASP A 294 -0.50 -9.08 -14.57
N ASN A 295 0.04 -10.14 -13.96
CA ASN A 295 1.43 -10.18 -13.56
C ASN A 295 2.37 -10.31 -14.77
N THR A 296 2.01 -11.11 -15.77
CA THR A 296 2.85 -11.33 -16.96
C THR A 296 3.01 -10.06 -17.79
N VAL A 297 1.92 -9.32 -18.03
CA VAL A 297 2.00 -8.02 -18.71
C VAL A 297 2.85 -7.04 -17.89
N ARG A 298 2.60 -6.94 -16.59
CA ARG A 298 3.36 -6.04 -15.70
C ARG A 298 4.85 -6.37 -15.72
N ILE A 299 5.22 -7.63 -15.58
CA ILE A 299 6.63 -8.07 -15.61
C ILE A 299 7.28 -7.67 -16.94
N ASN A 300 6.68 -8.03 -18.05
CA ASN A 300 7.30 -7.80 -19.37
C ASN A 300 7.44 -6.31 -19.69
N ILE A 301 6.38 -5.54 -19.49
CA ILE A 301 6.36 -4.11 -19.84
C ILE A 301 7.27 -3.30 -18.90
N ARG A 302 7.21 -3.56 -17.60
CA ARG A 302 8.06 -2.83 -16.65
C ARG A 302 9.53 -3.14 -16.80
N ASN A 303 9.89 -4.39 -17.14
CA ASN A 303 11.28 -4.74 -17.45
C ASN A 303 11.84 -3.85 -18.55
N LEU A 304 11.15 -3.79 -19.70
CA LEU A 304 11.58 -2.98 -20.84
C LEU A 304 11.69 -1.48 -20.48
N ARG A 305 10.73 -0.96 -19.72
CA ARG A 305 10.74 0.43 -19.29
C ARG A 305 11.92 0.72 -18.35
N GLN A 306 12.16 -0.16 -17.40
CA GLN A 306 13.21 -0.01 -16.38
C GLN A 306 14.60 -0.07 -17.00
N GLU A 307 14.82 -0.89 -18.03
CA GLU A 307 16.09 -0.95 -18.76
C GLU A 307 16.43 0.44 -19.35
N VAL A 308 15.45 1.11 -19.99
CA VAL A 308 15.67 2.47 -20.53
C VAL A 308 15.91 3.50 -19.41
N MET A 309 15.10 3.44 -18.35
CA MET A 309 15.23 4.38 -17.22
C MET A 309 16.61 4.25 -16.55
N LEU A 310 17.03 3.03 -16.26
CA LEU A 310 18.30 2.76 -15.59
C LEU A 310 19.49 3.19 -16.44
N ASP A 311 19.46 2.90 -17.74
CA ASP A 311 20.52 3.30 -18.68
C ASP A 311 20.70 4.84 -18.72
N GLU A 312 19.60 5.61 -18.68
CA GLU A 312 19.66 7.07 -18.66
C GLU A 312 20.04 7.63 -17.27
N MET A 313 19.55 7.02 -16.20
CA MET A 313 19.91 7.39 -14.82
C MET A 313 21.41 7.18 -14.52
N LEU A 314 22.01 6.17 -15.11
CA LEU A 314 23.45 5.90 -14.94
C LEU A 314 24.33 6.88 -15.73
N LYS A 315 23.82 7.47 -16.80
CA LYS A 315 24.55 8.44 -17.64
C LYS A 315 24.50 9.86 -17.10
N ASP A 316 23.40 10.25 -16.45
CA ASP A 316 23.18 11.63 -16.00
C ASP A 316 22.65 11.68 -14.55
N PRO A 317 23.43 12.25 -13.61
CA PRO A 317 23.00 12.43 -12.22
C PRO A 317 21.71 13.23 -12.06
N SER A 318 21.43 14.18 -12.96
CA SER A 318 20.18 14.96 -12.94
C SER A 318 18.97 14.06 -13.26
N VAL A 319 19.09 13.25 -14.31
CA VAL A 319 18.07 12.26 -14.67
C VAL A 319 17.88 11.24 -13.53
N ARG A 320 18.96 10.84 -12.84
CA ARG A 320 18.87 9.95 -11.69
C ARG A 320 17.98 10.54 -10.59
N ILE A 321 18.13 11.81 -10.26
CA ILE A 321 17.29 12.50 -9.26
C ILE A 321 15.84 12.54 -9.73
N GLN A 322 15.57 12.93 -10.97
CA GLN A 322 14.23 13.06 -11.54
C GLN A 322 13.48 11.72 -11.61
N TYR A 323 14.20 10.62 -11.89
CA TYR A 323 13.59 9.30 -12.14
C TYR A 323 13.67 8.33 -10.97
N ALA A 324 14.39 8.65 -9.89
CA ALA A 324 14.58 7.76 -8.75
C ALA A 324 13.25 7.22 -8.16
N SER A 325 12.29 8.10 -7.90
CA SER A 325 10.97 7.71 -7.36
C SER A 325 10.15 6.90 -8.37
N LYS A 326 10.19 7.29 -9.66
CA LYS A 326 9.48 6.60 -10.74
C LYS A 326 10.05 5.19 -10.98
N TYR A 327 11.37 5.05 -10.91
CA TYR A 327 12.07 3.78 -11.02
C TYR A 327 11.74 2.88 -9.83
N ALA A 328 11.86 3.38 -8.59
CA ALA A 328 11.55 2.64 -7.37
C ALA A 328 10.09 2.14 -7.35
N GLY A 329 9.12 2.99 -7.72
CA GLY A 329 7.73 2.57 -7.81
C GLY A 329 7.46 1.54 -8.91
N SER A 330 8.25 1.58 -10.01
CA SER A 330 8.17 0.59 -11.07
C SER A 330 8.75 -0.76 -10.64
N THR A 331 9.94 -0.77 -10.03
CA THR A 331 10.65 -1.98 -9.57
C THR A 331 9.92 -2.66 -8.43
N ASN A 332 9.32 -1.91 -7.50
CA ASN A 332 8.51 -2.46 -6.42
C ASN A 332 7.37 -3.35 -6.96
N ALA A 333 6.57 -2.83 -7.89
CA ALA A 333 5.47 -3.60 -8.46
C ALA A 333 5.93 -4.71 -9.43
N TYR A 334 7.08 -4.54 -10.09
CA TYR A 334 7.72 -5.56 -10.91
C TYR A 334 8.16 -6.77 -10.07
N LYS A 335 8.90 -6.53 -8.98
CA LYS A 335 9.34 -7.57 -8.06
C LYS A 335 8.17 -8.29 -7.39
N ASN A 336 7.13 -7.53 -6.98
CA ASN A 336 5.90 -8.10 -6.44
C ASN A 336 5.22 -9.06 -7.44
N ALA A 337 5.11 -8.67 -8.72
CA ALA A 337 4.50 -9.51 -9.75
C ALA A 337 5.31 -10.80 -9.99
N ILE A 338 6.65 -10.72 -10.01
CA ILE A 338 7.53 -11.90 -10.13
C ILE A 338 7.34 -12.84 -8.93
N GLY A 339 7.39 -12.30 -7.70
CA GLY A 339 7.21 -13.06 -6.47
C GLY A 339 5.83 -13.73 -6.40
N SER A 340 4.78 -13.00 -6.77
CA SER A 340 3.43 -13.53 -6.86
C SER A 340 3.33 -14.70 -7.87
N ASN A 341 3.89 -14.54 -9.07
CA ASN A 341 3.91 -15.61 -10.07
C ASN A 341 4.74 -16.82 -9.63
N TRP A 342 5.86 -16.58 -8.95
CA TRP A 342 6.66 -17.64 -8.36
C TRP A 342 5.84 -18.44 -7.33
N ALA A 343 5.17 -17.75 -6.38
CA ALA A 343 4.35 -18.39 -5.35
C ALA A 343 3.18 -19.17 -5.95
N ILE A 344 2.43 -18.57 -6.88
CA ILE A 344 1.30 -19.22 -7.57
C ILE A 344 1.75 -20.54 -8.22
N LYS A 345 2.88 -20.53 -8.95
CA LYS A 345 3.42 -21.71 -9.64
C LYS A 345 4.02 -22.72 -8.67
N LYS A 346 4.92 -22.26 -7.77
CA LYS A 346 5.68 -23.14 -6.87
C LYS A 346 4.79 -23.84 -5.85
N ARG A 347 3.69 -23.19 -5.42
CA ARG A 347 2.75 -23.70 -4.43
C ARG A 347 1.44 -24.17 -5.02
N ASN A 348 1.33 -24.13 -6.35
CA ASN A 348 0.19 -24.64 -7.10
C ASN A 348 -1.16 -24.06 -6.63
N PHE A 349 -1.22 -22.74 -6.42
CA PHE A 349 -2.43 -22.06 -5.90
C PHE A 349 -3.67 -22.33 -6.74
N GLU A 350 -3.52 -22.47 -8.04
CA GLU A 350 -4.62 -22.80 -8.97
C GLU A 350 -5.26 -24.13 -8.57
N GLN A 351 -4.46 -25.15 -8.30
CA GLN A 351 -4.97 -26.47 -7.86
C GLN A 351 -5.60 -26.40 -6.46
N VAL A 352 -4.98 -25.67 -5.51
CA VAL A 352 -5.54 -25.47 -4.16
C VAL A 352 -6.93 -24.84 -4.25
N LYS A 353 -7.10 -23.82 -5.07
CA LYS A 353 -8.39 -23.15 -5.29
C LYS A 353 -9.39 -24.05 -6.01
N LYS A 354 -8.94 -24.80 -7.00
CA LYS A 354 -9.80 -25.80 -7.65
C LYS A 354 -10.33 -26.85 -6.67
N GLU A 355 -9.49 -27.38 -5.81
CA GLU A 355 -9.91 -28.34 -4.78
C GLU A 355 -10.91 -27.71 -3.77
N GLU A 356 -10.76 -26.43 -3.43
CA GLU A 356 -11.73 -25.70 -2.60
C GLU A 356 -13.08 -25.57 -3.31
N GLN A 357 -13.08 -25.23 -4.61
CA GLN A 357 -14.29 -25.19 -5.44
C GLN A 357 -14.96 -26.57 -5.56
N ASP A 358 -14.19 -27.63 -5.80
CA ASP A 358 -14.70 -29.00 -5.87
C ASP A 358 -15.36 -29.45 -4.54
N ARG A 359 -14.75 -29.06 -3.38
CA ARG A 359 -15.37 -29.30 -2.06
C ARG A 359 -16.67 -28.52 -1.89
N LEU A 360 -16.73 -27.27 -2.33
CA LEU A 360 -17.97 -26.49 -2.25
C LEU A 360 -19.08 -27.08 -3.11
N ILE A 361 -18.78 -27.52 -4.33
CA ILE A 361 -19.75 -28.17 -5.21
C ILE A 361 -20.29 -29.47 -4.55
N ALA A 362 -19.42 -30.29 -4.04
CA ALA A 362 -19.82 -31.54 -3.35
C ALA A 362 -20.67 -31.26 -2.10
N TRP A 363 -20.30 -30.23 -1.31
CA TRP A 363 -21.07 -29.84 -0.13
C TRP A 363 -22.44 -29.26 -0.52
N ALA A 364 -22.51 -28.43 -1.56
CA ALA A 364 -23.74 -27.85 -2.06
C ALA A 364 -24.71 -28.90 -2.58
N GLN A 365 -24.23 -29.90 -3.33
CA GLN A 365 -25.02 -31.04 -3.80
C GLN A 365 -25.63 -31.82 -2.63
N LYS A 366 -24.83 -32.07 -1.57
CA LYS A 366 -25.30 -32.79 -0.37
C LYS A 366 -26.39 -32.01 0.39
N ASN A 367 -26.35 -30.69 0.34
CA ASN A 367 -27.26 -29.78 1.05
C ASN A 367 -28.40 -29.25 0.17
N ASN A 368 -28.53 -29.70 -1.08
CA ASN A 368 -29.49 -29.24 -2.08
C ASN A 368 -29.44 -27.74 -2.38
N GLU A 369 -28.22 -27.19 -2.39
CA GLU A 369 -27.92 -25.77 -2.68
C GLU A 369 -27.39 -25.63 -4.10
N SER A 370 -28.24 -25.26 -5.07
CA SER A 370 -27.82 -25.15 -6.48
C SER A 370 -27.14 -23.81 -6.81
N SER A 371 -27.41 -22.76 -6.06
CA SER A 371 -26.92 -21.40 -6.34
C SER A 371 -25.39 -21.28 -6.32
N TYR A 372 -24.69 -22.04 -5.49
CA TYR A 372 -23.23 -21.96 -5.37
C TYR A 372 -22.50 -22.58 -6.58
N PRO A 373 -22.86 -23.79 -7.07
CA PRO A 373 -22.34 -24.30 -8.34
C PRO A 373 -22.66 -23.40 -9.54
N GLU A 374 -23.87 -22.82 -9.59
CA GLU A 374 -24.27 -21.88 -10.64
C GLU A 374 -23.42 -20.62 -10.63
N ALA A 375 -23.14 -20.07 -9.44
CA ALA A 375 -22.24 -18.92 -9.26
C ALA A 375 -20.81 -19.22 -9.74
N LEU A 376 -20.28 -20.41 -9.42
CA LEU A 376 -18.97 -20.84 -9.91
C LEU A 376 -18.93 -20.96 -11.44
N SER A 377 -19.96 -21.57 -12.05
CA SER A 377 -20.06 -21.66 -13.52
C SER A 377 -20.11 -20.26 -14.17
N THR A 378 -20.85 -19.34 -13.56
CA THR A 378 -20.92 -17.95 -14.04
C THR A 378 -19.56 -17.25 -13.95
N LEU A 379 -18.81 -17.43 -12.85
CA LEU A 379 -17.46 -16.87 -12.69
C LEU A 379 -16.48 -17.42 -13.73
N GLU A 380 -16.50 -18.74 -13.97
CA GLU A 380 -15.68 -19.37 -15.02
C GLU A 380 -15.94 -18.75 -16.39
N GLN A 381 -17.21 -18.63 -16.76
CA GLN A 381 -17.61 -18.06 -18.05
C GLN A 381 -17.15 -16.60 -18.18
N ILE A 382 -17.39 -15.77 -17.15
CA ILE A 382 -16.99 -14.34 -17.15
C ILE A 382 -15.47 -14.19 -17.28
N VAL A 383 -14.70 -14.97 -16.51
CA VAL A 383 -13.23 -14.91 -16.57
C VAL A 383 -12.73 -15.31 -17.94
N SER A 384 -13.36 -16.31 -18.55
CA SER A 384 -13.04 -16.73 -19.93
C SER A 384 -13.36 -15.65 -20.96
N ASP A 385 -14.57 -15.08 -20.90
CA ASP A 385 -15.08 -14.14 -21.91
C ASP A 385 -14.36 -12.79 -21.88
N ARG A 386 -14.00 -12.29 -20.68
CA ARG A 386 -13.29 -11.00 -20.53
C ARG A 386 -11.80 -11.07 -20.80
N LYS A 387 -11.24 -12.24 -21.04
CA LYS A 387 -9.78 -12.48 -21.10
C LYS A 387 -9.04 -11.53 -22.06
N ASP A 388 -9.53 -11.38 -23.31
CA ASP A 388 -8.92 -10.47 -24.30
C ASP A 388 -9.02 -9.00 -23.88
N LEU A 389 -10.20 -8.57 -23.41
CA LEU A 389 -10.41 -7.21 -22.95
C LEU A 389 -9.50 -6.86 -21.76
N ARG A 390 -9.35 -7.80 -20.82
CA ARG A 390 -8.46 -7.63 -19.66
C ARG A 390 -7.00 -7.53 -20.07
N PHE A 391 -6.55 -8.39 -20.97
CA PHE A 391 -5.18 -8.32 -21.52
C PHE A 391 -4.92 -6.96 -22.19
N ARG A 392 -5.83 -6.51 -23.06
CA ARG A 392 -5.72 -5.21 -23.73
C ARG A 392 -5.74 -4.05 -22.76
N GLY A 393 -6.60 -4.12 -21.74
CA GLY A 393 -6.66 -3.13 -20.66
C GLY A 393 -5.33 -3.03 -19.90
N TRP A 394 -4.74 -4.16 -19.51
CA TRP A 394 -3.44 -4.20 -18.86
C TRP A 394 -2.30 -3.69 -19.76
N MET A 395 -2.32 -4.05 -21.04
CA MET A 395 -1.35 -3.55 -22.01
C MET A 395 -1.44 -2.03 -22.17
N LEU A 396 -2.66 -1.48 -22.30
CA LEU A 396 -2.86 -0.04 -22.44
C LEU A 396 -2.42 0.69 -21.16
N ASP A 397 -2.75 0.15 -19.99
CA ASP A 397 -2.39 0.76 -18.70
C ASP A 397 -0.88 0.73 -18.45
N GLU A 398 -0.21 -0.42 -18.61
CA GLU A 398 1.19 -0.55 -18.26
C GLU A 398 2.14 0.02 -19.35
N ALA A 399 1.86 -0.23 -20.63
CA ALA A 399 2.75 0.22 -21.70
C ALA A 399 2.53 1.69 -22.08
N ILE A 400 1.29 2.17 -22.05
CA ILE A 400 0.96 3.51 -22.58
C ILE A 400 0.69 4.49 -21.44
N LEU A 401 -0.38 4.30 -20.64
CA LEU A 401 -0.82 5.29 -19.65
C LEU A 401 0.14 5.47 -18.47
N ARG A 402 0.77 4.40 -18.01
CA ARG A 402 1.78 4.43 -16.95
C ARG A 402 3.21 4.42 -17.50
N GLY A 403 3.37 3.84 -18.70
CA GLY A 403 4.66 3.70 -19.36
C GLY A 403 5.20 5.01 -19.90
N ILE A 404 4.36 5.82 -20.51
CA ILE A 404 4.73 7.03 -21.27
C ILE A 404 4.17 8.26 -20.57
N GLU A 405 5.03 9.20 -20.18
CA GLU A 405 4.62 10.36 -19.39
C GLU A 405 3.82 11.39 -20.18
N PHE A 406 4.18 11.66 -21.45
CA PHE A 406 3.47 12.63 -22.27
C PHE A 406 1.99 12.26 -22.57
N THR A 407 1.55 11.07 -22.26
CA THR A 407 0.11 10.70 -22.26
C THR A 407 -0.72 11.55 -21.30
N LYS A 408 -0.07 12.22 -20.35
CA LYS A 408 -0.68 13.06 -19.31
C LYS A 408 -0.64 14.56 -19.62
N VAL A 409 -0.22 14.94 -20.84
CA VAL A 409 -0.25 16.36 -21.24
C VAL A 409 -1.67 16.93 -21.12
N PRO A 410 -1.80 18.25 -20.86
CA PRO A 410 -3.12 18.89 -20.81
C PRO A 410 -3.89 18.71 -22.12
N THR A 411 -4.99 17.98 -22.07
CA THR A 411 -5.86 17.72 -23.25
C THR A 411 -7.12 18.60 -23.29
N GLU A 412 -7.45 19.26 -22.18
CA GLU A 412 -8.62 20.14 -22.04
C GLU A 412 -8.29 21.54 -22.59
N VAL A 413 -8.24 21.63 -23.93
CA VAL A 413 -7.86 22.85 -24.66
C VAL A 413 -9.05 23.56 -25.30
N GLN A 414 -10.27 23.08 -25.10
CA GLN A 414 -11.46 23.67 -25.75
C GLN A 414 -11.70 25.12 -25.34
N SER A 415 -11.59 25.44 -24.05
CA SER A 415 -11.75 26.82 -23.55
C SER A 415 -10.71 27.78 -24.14
N VAL A 416 -9.48 27.30 -24.34
CA VAL A 416 -8.42 28.07 -25.02
C VAL A 416 -8.78 28.29 -26.48
N SER A 417 -9.23 27.24 -27.19
CA SER A 417 -9.64 27.32 -28.60
C SER A 417 -10.82 28.32 -28.78
N ASP A 418 -11.80 28.25 -27.90
CA ASP A 418 -12.97 29.14 -27.96
C ASP A 418 -12.61 30.59 -27.65
N ALA A 419 -11.77 30.83 -26.65
CA ALA A 419 -11.22 32.16 -26.37
C ALA A 419 -10.44 32.74 -27.56
N LEU A 420 -9.62 31.91 -28.22
CA LEU A 420 -8.85 32.32 -29.40
C LEU A 420 -9.73 32.64 -30.63
N LYS A 421 -10.91 32.00 -30.77
CA LYS A 421 -11.92 32.33 -31.78
C LYS A 421 -12.65 33.62 -31.46
N GLY A 422 -12.69 34.02 -30.18
CA GLY A 422 -13.32 35.27 -29.72
C GLY A 422 -12.46 36.50 -29.95
N LYS A 423 -13.00 37.70 -29.61
CA LYS A 423 -12.31 38.97 -29.73
C LYS A 423 -11.81 39.53 -28.40
N ASP A 424 -12.17 38.88 -27.27
CA ASP A 424 -11.78 39.30 -25.93
C ASP A 424 -10.33 38.91 -25.61
N ARG A 425 -9.44 39.88 -25.68
CA ARG A 425 -8.01 39.67 -25.39
C ARG A 425 -7.74 39.28 -23.93
N ASN A 426 -8.56 39.77 -23.00
CA ASN A 426 -8.38 39.43 -21.58
C ASN A 426 -8.71 37.95 -21.32
N GLU A 427 -9.81 37.47 -21.91
CA GLU A 427 -10.17 36.05 -21.81
C GLU A 427 -9.14 35.18 -22.53
N GLN A 428 -8.64 35.55 -23.70
CA GLN A 428 -7.55 34.86 -24.38
C GLN A 428 -6.32 34.68 -23.47
N GLN A 429 -5.85 35.81 -22.87
CA GLN A 429 -4.69 35.78 -21.96
C GLN A 429 -4.95 34.97 -20.70
N LYS A 430 -6.15 35.02 -20.16
CA LYS A 430 -6.53 34.21 -19.00
C LYS A 430 -6.48 32.74 -19.31
N GLN A 431 -7.07 32.29 -20.42
CA GLN A 431 -7.10 30.87 -20.80
C GLN A 431 -5.69 30.36 -21.16
N ILE A 432 -4.85 31.16 -21.80
CA ILE A 432 -3.44 30.84 -22.08
C ILE A 432 -2.66 30.66 -20.75
N ARG A 433 -2.87 31.54 -19.76
CA ARG A 433 -2.25 31.40 -18.43
C ARG A 433 -2.69 30.12 -17.71
N LEU A 434 -3.97 29.76 -17.81
CA LEU A 434 -4.45 28.50 -17.22
C LEU A 434 -3.80 27.28 -17.90
N LEU A 435 -3.62 27.32 -19.22
CA LEU A 435 -2.91 26.28 -19.96
C LEU A 435 -1.43 26.22 -19.58
N ASP A 436 -0.79 27.39 -19.40
CA ASP A 436 0.60 27.51 -18.95
C ASP A 436 0.79 26.87 -17.56
N MET A 437 -0.09 27.18 -16.63
CA MET A 437 -0.09 26.54 -15.31
C MET A 437 -0.30 25.03 -15.38
N ALA A 438 -1.18 24.56 -16.27
CA ALA A 438 -1.42 23.13 -16.47
C ALA A 438 -0.20 22.42 -17.09
N TYR A 439 0.45 23.07 -18.05
CA TYR A 439 1.69 22.57 -18.66
C TYR A 439 2.82 22.44 -17.63
N HIS A 440 3.08 23.48 -16.84
CA HIS A 440 4.15 23.45 -15.83
C HIS A 440 3.83 22.51 -14.65
N ARG A 441 2.57 22.17 -14.42
CA ARG A 441 2.20 21.09 -13.49
C ARG A 441 2.51 19.71 -14.05
N PHE A 442 2.37 19.53 -15.35
CA PHE A 442 2.74 18.31 -16.06
C PHE A 442 4.26 18.22 -16.23
N ALA A 443 4.87 19.25 -16.79
CA ALA A 443 6.31 19.36 -17.00
C ALA A 443 6.99 19.93 -15.74
N ASP A 444 6.84 19.23 -14.63
CA ASP A 444 7.46 19.57 -13.36
C ASP A 444 8.98 19.27 -13.37
N LYS A 445 9.63 19.54 -12.23
CA LYS A 445 11.08 19.30 -12.07
C LYS A 445 11.52 17.85 -12.32
N ASP A 446 10.58 16.90 -12.25
CA ASP A 446 10.85 15.47 -12.38
C ASP A 446 10.54 14.94 -13.79
N TYR A 447 10.14 15.78 -14.75
CA TYR A 447 9.90 15.40 -16.15
C TYR A 447 11.16 15.60 -17.00
N ALA A 448 11.61 14.57 -17.70
CA ALA A 448 12.72 14.62 -18.65
C ALA A 448 12.23 14.17 -20.05
N PRO A 449 11.93 15.12 -20.96
CA PRO A 449 11.37 14.82 -22.28
C PRO A 449 12.18 13.84 -23.11
N GLU A 450 13.51 13.94 -23.08
CA GLU A 450 14.39 13.04 -23.85
C GLU A 450 14.36 11.60 -23.34
N VAL A 451 14.17 11.40 -22.02
CA VAL A 451 14.00 10.07 -21.43
C VAL A 451 12.64 9.51 -21.79
N ASP A 452 11.57 10.30 -21.63
CA ASP A 452 10.20 9.88 -21.99
C ASP A 452 10.09 9.54 -23.48
N LYS A 453 10.77 10.30 -24.34
CA LYS A 453 10.87 10.03 -25.79
C LYS A 453 11.47 8.64 -26.08
N LYS A 454 12.56 8.27 -25.38
CA LYS A 454 13.20 6.95 -25.51
C LYS A 454 12.28 5.84 -25.00
N ILE A 455 11.68 6.04 -23.83
CA ILE A 455 10.70 5.11 -23.28
C ILE A 455 9.53 4.91 -24.23
N ALA A 456 8.97 5.98 -24.78
CA ALA A 456 7.83 5.91 -25.70
C ALA A 456 8.14 5.07 -26.95
N LYS A 457 9.35 5.19 -27.51
CA LYS A 457 9.78 4.37 -28.65
C LYS A 457 9.72 2.86 -28.35
N VAL A 458 10.22 2.46 -27.18
CA VAL A 458 10.23 1.05 -26.75
C VAL A 458 8.80 0.58 -26.41
N MET A 459 8.06 1.36 -25.64
CA MET A 459 6.71 1.01 -25.18
C MET A 459 5.73 0.88 -26.35
N LEU A 460 5.75 1.81 -27.29
CA LEU A 460 4.86 1.75 -28.48
C LEU A 460 5.19 0.58 -29.40
N LYS A 461 6.47 0.24 -29.60
CA LYS A 461 6.86 -0.92 -30.38
C LYS A 461 6.30 -2.20 -29.76
N GLU A 462 6.47 -2.38 -28.43
CA GLU A 462 5.99 -3.56 -27.73
C GLU A 462 4.46 -3.64 -27.67
N TYR A 463 3.79 -2.50 -27.39
CA TYR A 463 2.33 -2.43 -27.43
C TYR A 463 1.77 -2.86 -28.79
N ARG A 464 2.33 -2.32 -29.88
CA ARG A 464 1.90 -2.65 -31.25
C ARG A 464 2.21 -4.08 -31.65
N ARG A 465 3.25 -4.68 -31.10
CA ARG A 465 3.61 -6.08 -31.33
C ARG A 465 2.58 -7.04 -30.71
N LEU A 466 2.05 -6.70 -29.54
CA LEU A 466 1.20 -7.59 -28.74
C LEU A 466 -0.29 -7.33 -28.90
N VAL A 467 -0.71 -6.08 -29.18
CA VAL A 467 -2.12 -5.72 -29.34
C VAL A 467 -2.46 -5.62 -30.84
N PRO A 468 -3.48 -6.35 -31.34
CA PRO A 468 -3.87 -6.32 -32.76
C PRO A 468 -4.20 -4.89 -33.23
N ALA A 469 -3.82 -4.52 -34.45
CA ALA A 469 -3.96 -3.17 -34.99
C ALA A 469 -5.40 -2.60 -34.90
N LYS A 470 -6.41 -3.45 -35.11
CA LYS A 470 -7.84 -3.08 -34.99
C LYS A 470 -8.28 -2.72 -33.58
N SER A 471 -7.49 -3.08 -32.56
CA SER A 471 -7.74 -2.89 -31.12
C SER A 471 -6.76 -1.89 -30.51
N GLN A 472 -6.03 -1.13 -31.32
CA GLN A 472 -5.14 -0.07 -30.89
C GLN A 472 -5.87 1.28 -30.90
N PRO A 473 -5.44 2.29 -30.12
CA PRO A 473 -5.97 3.64 -30.20
C PRO A 473 -5.99 4.16 -31.64
N ALA A 474 -7.09 4.81 -32.06
CA ALA A 474 -7.33 5.18 -33.45
C ALA A 474 -6.20 6.03 -34.07
N TYR A 475 -5.59 6.92 -33.27
CA TYR A 475 -4.48 7.77 -33.71
C TYR A 475 -3.23 6.97 -34.12
N PHE A 476 -3.05 5.74 -33.61
CA PHE A 476 -1.92 4.87 -33.97
C PHE A 476 -1.93 4.45 -35.44
N SER A 477 -3.08 4.53 -36.11
CA SER A 477 -3.15 4.31 -37.58
C SER A 477 -2.26 5.29 -38.37
N LEU A 478 -1.90 6.44 -37.76
CA LEU A 478 -0.99 7.41 -38.38
C LEU A 478 0.41 6.84 -38.56
N ILE A 479 0.84 5.93 -37.66
CA ILE A 479 2.14 5.27 -37.71
C ILE A 479 2.28 4.53 -39.06
N ASP A 480 1.23 3.80 -39.48
CA ASP A 480 1.24 3.06 -40.74
C ASP A 480 1.03 3.99 -41.91
N LYS A 481 0.04 4.89 -41.86
CA LYS A 481 -0.35 5.75 -42.98
C LYS A 481 0.72 6.80 -43.34
N LYS A 482 1.35 7.42 -42.36
CA LYS A 482 2.29 8.54 -42.56
C LYS A 482 3.75 8.11 -42.40
N PHE A 483 4.02 7.19 -41.47
CA PHE A 483 5.39 6.81 -41.11
C PHE A 483 5.77 5.39 -41.60
N LYS A 484 4.91 4.72 -42.34
CA LYS A 484 5.15 3.38 -42.94
C LYS A 484 5.54 2.33 -41.87
N GLY A 485 4.92 2.38 -40.68
CA GLY A 485 5.18 1.49 -39.56
C GLY A 485 6.36 1.90 -38.66
N ASP A 486 7.07 2.97 -39.02
CA ASP A 486 8.23 3.45 -38.24
C ASP A 486 7.78 4.21 -37.01
N VAL A 487 7.81 3.50 -35.84
CA VAL A 487 7.44 4.05 -34.54
C VAL A 487 8.41 5.13 -34.08
N ASP A 488 9.70 4.98 -34.37
CA ASP A 488 10.70 5.94 -33.90
C ASP A 488 10.48 7.30 -34.55
N ARG A 489 10.27 7.33 -35.85
CA ARG A 489 9.94 8.57 -36.60
C ARG A 489 8.60 9.16 -36.17
N PHE A 490 7.63 8.31 -35.81
CA PHE A 490 6.36 8.81 -35.28
C PHE A 490 6.53 9.48 -33.94
N VAL A 491 7.29 8.90 -33.01
CA VAL A 491 7.57 9.50 -31.69
C VAL A 491 8.37 10.78 -31.87
N ASP A 492 9.40 10.80 -32.73
CA ASP A 492 10.13 12.04 -33.05
C ASP A 492 9.19 13.14 -33.56
N TYR A 493 8.25 12.80 -34.45
CA TYR A 493 7.25 13.74 -34.92
C TYR A 493 6.36 14.30 -33.79
N LEU A 494 5.97 13.46 -32.79
CA LEU A 494 5.18 13.95 -31.64
C LEU A 494 5.94 15.04 -30.90
N PHE A 495 7.19 14.80 -30.54
CA PHE A 495 8.01 15.76 -29.79
C PHE A 495 8.37 17.00 -30.63
N ASP A 496 8.68 16.83 -31.90
CA ASP A 496 9.08 17.96 -32.78
C ASP A 496 7.91 18.91 -33.09
N LYS A 497 6.69 18.43 -33.14
CA LYS A 497 5.51 19.16 -33.64
C LYS A 497 4.52 19.58 -32.58
N SER A 498 4.51 18.94 -31.41
CA SER A 498 3.63 19.31 -30.32
C SER A 498 4.11 20.57 -29.62
N ILE A 499 3.14 21.36 -29.16
CA ILE A 499 3.41 22.47 -28.24
C ILE A 499 4.04 21.98 -26.92
N TYR A 500 3.79 20.73 -26.53
CA TYR A 500 4.29 20.10 -25.31
C TYR A 500 5.60 19.32 -25.52
N GLY A 501 6.14 19.29 -26.72
CA GLY A 501 7.34 18.53 -27.02
C GLY A 501 8.62 19.12 -26.42
N SER A 502 8.63 20.42 -26.14
CA SER A 502 9.68 21.12 -25.40
C SER A 502 9.15 22.44 -24.85
N GLU A 503 9.84 23.03 -23.88
CA GLU A 503 9.52 24.35 -23.34
C GLU A 503 9.58 25.41 -24.45
N GLU A 504 10.59 25.34 -25.35
CA GLU A 504 10.71 26.23 -26.50
C GLU A 504 9.47 26.17 -27.43
N ASN A 505 8.91 24.97 -27.66
CA ASN A 505 7.70 24.84 -28.47
C ASN A 505 6.50 25.48 -27.79
N PHE A 506 6.39 25.30 -26.46
CA PHE A 506 5.29 25.90 -25.70
C PHE A 506 5.38 27.43 -25.65
N ASP A 507 6.58 28.00 -25.49
CA ASP A 507 6.81 29.43 -25.53
C ASP A 507 6.51 30.05 -26.91
N LYS A 508 6.84 29.34 -27.98
CA LYS A 508 6.44 29.72 -29.34
C LYS A 508 4.93 29.82 -29.50
N PHE A 509 4.23 28.82 -28.93
CA PHE A 509 2.76 28.78 -28.91
C PHE A 509 2.21 29.98 -28.10
N LYS A 510 2.72 30.26 -26.89
CA LYS A 510 2.28 31.42 -26.07
C LYS A 510 2.47 32.73 -26.80
N THR A 511 3.56 32.88 -27.56
CA THR A 511 3.87 34.09 -28.33
C THR A 511 2.93 34.29 -29.53
N ARG A 512 2.52 33.16 -30.16
CA ARG A 512 1.64 33.17 -31.34
C ARG A 512 0.57 32.06 -31.21
N PRO A 513 -0.40 32.23 -30.29
CA PRO A 513 -1.41 31.24 -30.07
C PRO A 513 -2.31 31.06 -31.29
N SER A 514 -2.63 29.81 -31.63
CA SER A 514 -3.42 29.45 -32.80
C SER A 514 -4.34 28.28 -32.52
N VAL A 515 -5.62 28.45 -32.82
CA VAL A 515 -6.64 27.40 -32.76
C VAL A 515 -6.21 26.17 -33.58
N LYS A 516 -5.72 26.39 -34.79
CA LYS A 516 -5.27 25.32 -35.68
C LYS A 516 -4.14 24.48 -35.05
N VAL A 517 -3.19 25.16 -34.37
CA VAL A 517 -2.09 24.46 -33.68
C VAL A 517 -2.60 23.59 -32.57
N LEU A 518 -3.53 24.08 -31.72
CA LEU A 518 -4.13 23.29 -30.64
C LEU A 518 -4.95 22.11 -31.13
N GLU A 519 -5.84 22.33 -32.13
CA GLU A 519 -6.73 21.32 -32.64
C GLU A 519 -6.00 20.22 -33.44
N GLN A 520 -4.79 20.50 -33.93
CA GLN A 520 -3.96 19.57 -34.69
C GLN A 520 -2.70 19.12 -33.93
N ASP A 521 -2.59 19.48 -32.64
CA ASP A 521 -1.43 19.11 -31.84
C ASP A 521 -1.30 17.57 -31.71
N PRO A 522 -0.16 16.97 -32.11
CA PRO A 522 -0.04 15.55 -32.19
C PRO A 522 0.00 14.84 -30.83
N MET A 523 0.53 15.46 -29.74
CA MET A 523 0.48 14.85 -28.41
C MET A 523 -0.92 14.94 -27.80
N ILE A 524 -1.63 16.05 -28.01
CA ILE A 524 -3.04 16.17 -27.58
C ILE A 524 -3.90 15.11 -28.28
N LEU A 525 -3.78 14.96 -29.59
CA LEU A 525 -4.54 13.96 -30.34
C LEU A 525 -4.17 12.53 -29.93
N PHE A 526 -2.90 12.26 -29.69
CA PHE A 526 -2.43 10.97 -29.17
C PHE A 526 -3.06 10.68 -27.79
N ALA A 527 -2.91 11.59 -26.85
CA ALA A 527 -3.43 11.40 -25.47
C ALA A 527 -4.95 11.22 -25.47
N LYS A 528 -5.70 12.02 -26.23
CA LYS A 528 -7.16 11.86 -26.39
C LYS A 528 -7.53 10.50 -26.95
N SER A 529 -6.86 10.05 -28.01
CA SER A 529 -7.13 8.74 -28.60
C SER A 529 -6.85 7.57 -27.65
N VAL A 530 -5.83 7.69 -26.78
CA VAL A 530 -5.52 6.70 -25.74
C VAL A 530 -6.61 6.72 -24.65
N GLN A 531 -7.07 7.91 -24.24
CA GLN A 531 -8.16 8.04 -23.27
C GLN A 531 -9.48 7.49 -23.79
N GLU A 532 -9.80 7.71 -25.07
CA GLU A 532 -10.98 7.14 -25.75
C GLU A 532 -10.93 5.60 -25.76
N GLU A 533 -9.77 5.01 -26.12
CA GLU A 533 -9.62 3.56 -26.08
C GLU A 533 -9.74 3.01 -24.65
N LYS A 534 -9.19 3.72 -23.65
CA LYS A 534 -9.37 3.35 -22.24
C LYS A 534 -10.84 3.39 -21.81
N ALA A 535 -11.58 4.40 -22.24
CA ALA A 535 -13.02 4.51 -21.96
C ALA A 535 -13.81 3.36 -22.62
N ASN A 536 -13.48 3.02 -23.88
CA ASN A 536 -14.11 1.92 -24.60
C ASN A 536 -13.84 0.56 -23.92
N LEU A 537 -12.60 0.31 -23.50
CA LEU A 537 -12.24 -0.91 -22.78
C LEU A 537 -12.93 -0.99 -21.40
N ASN A 538 -12.99 0.12 -20.68
CA ASN A 538 -13.69 0.17 -19.41
C ASN A 538 -15.19 -0.08 -19.58
N ALA A 539 -15.84 0.49 -20.60
CA ALA A 539 -17.24 0.25 -20.90
C ALA A 539 -17.50 -1.24 -21.22
N ALA A 540 -16.67 -1.83 -22.08
CA ALA A 540 -16.78 -3.25 -22.43
C ALA A 540 -16.52 -4.20 -21.24
N LEU A 541 -15.65 -3.84 -20.31
CA LEU A 541 -15.41 -4.61 -19.09
C LEU A 541 -16.55 -4.44 -18.08
N ALA A 542 -17.16 -3.26 -18.01
CA ALA A 542 -18.29 -2.97 -17.12
C ALA A 542 -19.52 -3.87 -17.40
N ASP A 543 -19.68 -4.39 -18.62
CA ASP A 543 -20.72 -5.36 -18.96
C ASP A 543 -20.61 -6.65 -18.15
N PHE A 544 -19.43 -6.98 -17.65
CA PHE A 544 -19.17 -8.15 -16.79
C PHE A 544 -19.28 -7.85 -15.28
N ASP A 545 -19.16 -6.59 -14.87
CA ASP A 545 -18.95 -6.22 -13.47
C ASP A 545 -20.11 -6.65 -12.56
N THR A 546 -21.35 -6.44 -13.00
CA THR A 546 -22.53 -6.80 -12.19
C THR A 546 -22.66 -8.32 -12.06
N GLY A 547 -22.58 -9.06 -13.16
CA GLY A 547 -22.66 -10.52 -13.16
C GLY A 547 -21.54 -11.13 -12.30
N TYR A 548 -20.32 -10.61 -12.45
CA TYR A 548 -19.17 -11.02 -11.64
C TYR A 548 -19.40 -10.77 -10.15
N ALA A 549 -19.81 -9.56 -9.76
CA ALA A 549 -19.99 -9.20 -8.36
C ALA A 549 -21.08 -10.02 -7.66
N LEU A 550 -22.21 -10.26 -8.35
CA LEU A 550 -23.31 -11.09 -7.83
C LEU A 550 -22.89 -12.55 -7.69
N ALA A 551 -22.23 -13.11 -8.70
CA ALA A 551 -21.73 -14.49 -8.66
C ALA A 551 -20.64 -14.65 -7.59
N HIS A 552 -19.72 -13.69 -7.47
CA HIS A 552 -18.66 -13.71 -6.46
C HIS A 552 -19.23 -13.61 -5.04
N LYS A 553 -20.25 -12.77 -4.83
CA LYS A 553 -20.98 -12.68 -3.54
C LYS A 553 -21.59 -14.04 -3.15
N GLU A 554 -22.26 -14.72 -4.09
CA GLU A 554 -22.91 -16.01 -3.84
C GLU A 554 -21.87 -17.12 -3.64
N TYR A 555 -20.78 -17.13 -4.40
CA TYR A 555 -19.65 -18.05 -4.18
C TYR A 555 -19.06 -17.89 -2.77
N VAL A 556 -18.77 -16.66 -2.35
CA VAL A 556 -18.22 -16.41 -0.99
C VAL A 556 -19.23 -16.80 0.09
N LYS A 557 -20.52 -16.55 -0.11
CA LYS A 557 -21.59 -16.99 0.79
C LYS A 557 -21.59 -18.52 0.95
N GLY A 558 -21.40 -19.23 -0.16
CA GLY A 558 -21.28 -20.70 -0.14
C GLY A 558 -20.07 -21.18 0.67
N LEU A 559 -18.92 -20.54 0.51
CA LEU A 559 -17.74 -20.85 1.32
C LEU A 559 -17.97 -20.59 2.81
N LEU A 560 -18.61 -19.47 3.16
CA LEU A 560 -18.95 -19.17 4.55
C LEU A 560 -19.91 -20.22 5.15
N ALA A 561 -20.89 -20.67 4.38
CA ALA A 561 -21.82 -21.72 4.81
C ALA A 561 -21.11 -23.08 4.98
N MET A 562 -20.22 -23.44 4.04
CA MET A 562 -19.44 -24.69 4.11
C MET A 562 -18.49 -24.71 5.30
N TYR A 563 -17.92 -23.55 5.67
CA TYR A 563 -16.93 -23.41 6.75
C TYR A 563 -17.51 -22.75 8.01
N GLN A 564 -18.82 -22.84 8.24
CA GLN A 564 -19.49 -22.17 9.37
C GLN A 564 -18.90 -22.51 10.75
N ASP A 565 -18.33 -23.70 10.92
CA ASP A 565 -17.69 -24.13 12.16
C ASP A 565 -16.21 -23.77 12.28
N LYS A 566 -15.67 -23.01 11.31
CA LYS A 566 -14.27 -22.58 11.29
C LYS A 566 -14.18 -21.07 11.39
N ALA A 567 -13.20 -20.60 12.14
CA ALA A 567 -12.84 -19.19 12.10
C ALA A 567 -12.48 -18.78 10.67
N ASN A 568 -13.02 -17.65 10.21
CA ASN A 568 -12.80 -17.14 8.89
C ASN A 568 -12.58 -15.63 8.93
N PHE A 569 -11.73 -15.12 8.06
CA PHE A 569 -11.44 -13.69 7.94
C PHE A 569 -11.72 -13.20 6.51
N PRO A 570 -12.23 -11.97 6.36
CA PRO A 570 -12.50 -11.41 5.05
C PRO A 570 -11.21 -10.88 4.40
N ASP A 571 -11.25 -10.71 3.07
CA ASP A 571 -10.21 -9.97 2.37
C ASP A 571 -9.96 -8.60 3.01
N ALA A 572 -8.70 -8.16 2.95
CA ALA A 572 -8.32 -6.82 3.36
C ALA A 572 -8.98 -5.77 2.46
N ASN A 573 -9.43 -4.67 3.06
CA ASN A 573 -10.13 -3.57 2.39
C ASN A 573 -9.82 -2.20 3.01
N PHE A 574 -8.60 -2.06 3.53
CA PHE A 574 -8.12 -0.86 4.22
C PHE A 574 -8.99 -0.50 5.44
N SER A 575 -9.32 -1.51 6.25
CA SER A 575 -9.94 -1.37 7.56
C SER A 575 -9.02 -1.91 8.64
N LEU A 576 -9.26 -1.49 9.88
CA LEU A 576 -8.45 -1.90 11.03
C LEU A 576 -8.55 -3.42 11.25
N ARG A 577 -7.41 -4.08 11.27
CA ARG A 577 -7.26 -5.53 11.46
C ARG A 577 -6.19 -5.85 12.47
N LEU A 578 -6.28 -7.03 13.04
CA LEU A 578 -5.23 -7.64 13.85
C LEU A 578 -4.74 -8.92 13.18
N THR A 579 -3.43 -9.11 13.17
CA THR A 579 -2.76 -10.37 12.84
C THR A 579 -1.82 -10.73 13.98
N TYR A 580 -1.59 -12.02 14.22
CA TYR A 580 -0.71 -12.49 15.27
C TYR A 580 0.09 -13.70 14.82
N GLY A 581 1.12 -14.03 15.58
CA GLY A 581 2.03 -15.10 15.31
C GLY A 581 3.22 -15.06 16.26
N GLN A 582 4.38 -15.45 15.77
CA GLN A 582 5.62 -15.52 16.55
C GLN A 582 6.79 -14.89 15.78
N VAL A 583 7.77 -14.40 16.52
CA VAL A 583 9.08 -14.04 15.98
C VAL A 583 9.75 -15.33 15.50
N LYS A 584 10.07 -15.41 14.19
CA LYS A 584 10.54 -16.68 13.62
C LYS A 584 11.39 -16.50 12.36
N GLY A 585 12.48 -17.23 12.30
CA GLY A 585 13.24 -17.45 11.08
C GLY A 585 12.51 -18.39 10.11
N TYR A 586 13.15 -18.72 8.98
CA TYR A 586 12.55 -19.65 8.00
C TYR A 586 13.60 -20.28 7.08
N ARG A 587 13.19 -21.34 6.36
CA ARG A 587 14.02 -22.02 5.36
C ARG A 587 13.49 -21.73 3.95
N PRO A 588 14.07 -20.76 3.22
CA PRO A 588 13.59 -20.36 1.88
C PRO A 588 13.84 -21.45 0.83
N LYS A 589 14.90 -22.24 1.00
CA LYS A 589 15.31 -23.31 0.10
C LYS A 589 16.17 -24.33 0.81
N ASP A 590 16.50 -25.42 0.12
CA ASP A 590 17.38 -26.48 0.64
C ASP A 590 18.73 -25.91 1.13
N ALA A 591 19.19 -26.42 2.28
CA ALA A 591 20.43 -26.04 2.93
C ALA A 591 20.59 -24.57 3.36
N VAL A 592 19.51 -23.75 3.35
CA VAL A 592 19.53 -22.36 3.80
C VAL A 592 18.53 -22.14 4.95
N TYR A 593 19.02 -21.55 6.04
CA TYR A 593 18.19 -21.05 7.14
C TYR A 593 18.47 -19.56 7.32
N TYR A 594 17.40 -18.77 7.36
CA TYR A 594 17.44 -17.36 7.71
C TYR A 594 17.04 -17.17 9.17
N ASN A 595 17.95 -16.57 9.95
CA ASN A 595 17.67 -16.17 11.33
C ASN A 595 16.53 -15.13 11.37
N CYS A 596 15.80 -15.11 12.49
CA CYS A 596 14.73 -14.15 12.72
C CYS A 596 15.21 -12.72 13.01
N GLN A 597 16.48 -12.48 13.27
CA GLN A 597 17.05 -11.17 13.62
C GLN A 597 18.25 -10.80 12.75
N THR A 598 18.37 -9.49 12.47
CA THR A 598 19.54 -8.86 11.85
C THR A 598 20.15 -7.83 12.80
N THR A 599 21.43 -7.51 12.60
CA THR A 599 22.18 -6.60 13.46
C THR A 599 22.89 -5.53 12.64
N LEU A 600 23.41 -4.52 13.32
CA LEU A 600 24.19 -3.44 12.72
C LEU A 600 25.49 -3.95 12.07
N ASP A 601 25.98 -5.14 12.48
CA ASP A 601 27.09 -5.81 11.79
C ASP A 601 26.79 -6.02 10.31
N GLY A 602 25.54 -6.47 9.97
CA GLY A 602 25.13 -6.67 8.60
C GLY A 602 24.94 -5.36 7.80
N VAL A 603 24.72 -4.22 8.44
CA VAL A 603 24.77 -2.90 7.79
C VAL A 603 26.22 -2.61 7.35
N MET A 604 27.18 -2.86 8.25
CA MET A 604 28.61 -2.64 7.96
C MET A 604 29.15 -3.62 6.92
N GLU A 605 28.70 -4.89 6.95
CA GLU A 605 29.05 -5.89 5.94
C GLU A 605 28.57 -5.54 4.52
N LYS A 606 27.43 -4.86 4.43
CA LYS A 606 26.83 -4.42 3.15
C LYS A 606 27.36 -3.08 2.68
N GLU A 607 28.15 -2.37 3.49
CA GLU A 607 28.61 -1.03 3.15
C GLU A 607 29.38 -1.01 1.82
N ASP A 608 28.92 -0.12 0.93
CA ASP A 608 29.60 0.20 -0.32
C ASP A 608 29.47 1.71 -0.61
N SER A 609 30.54 2.45 -0.39
CA SER A 609 30.56 3.91 -0.60
C SER A 609 30.42 4.31 -2.08
N THR A 610 30.55 3.36 -3.01
CA THR A 610 30.38 3.59 -4.46
C THR A 610 28.95 3.34 -4.91
N ASN A 611 28.14 2.67 -4.08
CA ASN A 611 26.73 2.37 -4.35
C ASN A 611 25.84 3.13 -3.38
N TRP A 612 25.08 4.10 -3.90
CA TRP A 612 24.20 4.95 -3.11
C TRP A 612 23.19 4.19 -2.23
N GLU A 613 22.82 2.96 -2.60
CA GLU A 613 21.91 2.11 -1.83
C GLU A 613 22.51 1.60 -0.52
N PHE A 614 23.84 1.53 -0.45
CA PHE A 614 24.58 0.92 0.67
C PHE A 614 25.56 1.88 1.36
N VAL A 615 25.38 3.18 1.19
CA VAL A 615 26.17 4.19 1.92
C VAL A 615 25.78 4.18 3.39
N VAL A 616 26.77 4.09 4.29
CA VAL A 616 26.58 4.19 5.73
C VAL A 616 27.08 5.53 6.24
N PRO A 617 26.27 6.33 6.96
CA PRO A 617 26.69 7.61 7.51
C PRO A 617 27.89 7.49 8.45
N ALA A 618 28.84 8.43 8.35
CA ALA A 618 30.06 8.41 9.16
C ALA A 618 29.78 8.37 10.67
N ARG A 619 28.74 9.07 11.14
CA ARG A 619 28.34 9.07 12.56
C ARG A 619 27.85 7.69 13.00
N LEU A 620 27.11 6.96 12.16
CA LEU A 620 26.63 5.60 12.48
C LEU A 620 27.82 4.64 12.58
N LYS A 621 28.82 4.77 11.70
CA LYS A 621 30.07 4.00 11.79
C LYS A 621 30.83 4.28 13.08
N ALA A 622 30.99 5.56 13.46
CA ALA A 622 31.68 5.93 14.68
C ALA A 622 31.01 5.36 15.93
N LEU A 623 29.67 5.37 16.00
CA LEU A 623 28.92 4.73 17.09
C LEU A 623 29.09 3.22 17.11
N TYR A 624 29.13 2.58 15.93
CA TYR A 624 29.37 1.15 15.79
C TYR A 624 30.78 0.76 16.25
N GLU A 625 31.81 1.47 15.80
CA GLU A 625 33.22 1.23 16.18
C GLU A 625 33.46 1.43 17.67
N ALA A 626 32.82 2.47 18.25
CA ALA A 626 32.87 2.74 19.69
C ALA A 626 32.03 1.77 20.52
N LYS A 627 31.16 0.96 19.90
CA LYS A 627 30.13 0.14 20.56
C LYS A 627 29.26 0.95 21.54
N ASP A 628 29.00 2.22 21.20
CA ASP A 628 28.16 3.11 22.01
C ASP A 628 26.68 2.87 21.73
N PHE A 629 26.20 1.67 22.08
CA PHE A 629 24.82 1.25 21.87
C PHE A 629 23.93 1.48 23.09
N GLY A 630 24.52 1.77 24.26
CA GLY A 630 23.78 2.00 25.50
C GLY A 630 22.88 0.84 25.87
N ARG A 631 21.69 1.13 26.35
CA ARG A 631 20.67 0.13 26.75
C ARG A 631 19.97 -0.58 25.58
N TYR A 632 20.25 -0.21 24.34
CA TYR A 632 19.56 -0.74 23.16
C TYR A 632 20.21 -2.01 22.61
N GLN A 633 21.42 -2.38 23.06
CA GLN A 633 22.13 -3.56 22.63
C GLN A 633 21.47 -4.87 23.06
N MET A 634 21.73 -5.92 22.33
CA MET A 634 21.38 -7.30 22.68
C MET A 634 22.26 -7.78 23.85
N PRO A 635 21.88 -8.88 24.55
CA PRO A 635 22.71 -9.44 25.61
C PRO A 635 24.13 -9.83 25.19
N ASP A 636 24.35 -10.14 23.91
CA ASP A 636 25.65 -10.47 23.34
C ASP A 636 26.47 -9.24 22.90
N GLY A 637 25.96 -8.03 23.13
CA GLY A 637 26.63 -6.76 22.84
C GLY A 637 26.46 -6.27 21.40
N ARG A 638 25.70 -6.97 20.54
CA ARG A 638 25.35 -6.51 19.19
C ARG A 638 24.18 -5.54 19.23
N MET A 639 24.13 -4.67 18.21
CA MET A 639 23.00 -3.76 18.01
C MET A 639 21.96 -4.42 17.06
N PRO A 640 20.72 -4.70 17.49
CA PRO A 640 19.69 -5.23 16.62
C PRO A 640 19.26 -4.18 15.59
N VAL A 641 18.81 -4.60 14.42
CA VAL A 641 18.28 -3.71 13.38
C VAL A 641 16.84 -4.08 13.00
N ALA A 642 16.61 -5.32 12.63
CA ALA A 642 15.29 -5.79 12.24
C ALA A 642 15.05 -7.23 12.70
N PHE A 643 13.78 -7.61 12.77
CA PHE A 643 13.38 -9.00 13.00
C PHE A 643 12.21 -9.41 12.09
N SER A 644 12.00 -10.71 11.96
CA SER A 644 10.91 -11.28 11.17
C SER A 644 9.90 -12.02 12.05
N ALA A 645 8.62 -11.96 11.68
CA ALA A 645 7.53 -12.64 12.36
C ALA A 645 6.57 -13.30 11.39
N THR A 646 5.84 -14.32 11.89
CA THR A 646 4.87 -15.08 11.08
C THR A 646 3.54 -14.37 10.88
N THR A 647 3.42 -13.10 11.23
CA THR A 647 2.21 -12.29 11.06
C THR A 647 1.82 -12.16 9.58
N HIS A 648 0.51 -12.18 9.31
CA HIS A 648 -0.02 -12.06 7.96
C HIS A 648 -0.20 -10.59 7.57
N THR A 649 0.60 -10.07 6.65
CA THR A 649 0.60 -8.66 6.24
C THR A 649 0.47 -8.48 4.74
N THR A 650 -0.01 -7.30 4.32
CA THR A 650 -0.01 -6.82 2.94
C THR A 650 0.25 -5.32 2.90
N GLY A 651 0.32 -4.72 1.71
CA GLY A 651 0.43 -3.26 1.56
C GLY A 651 -0.64 -2.52 2.37
N GLY A 652 -0.24 -1.44 3.05
CA GLY A 652 -1.07 -0.72 4.03
C GLY A 652 -0.69 -1.04 5.49
N ASN A 653 -0.07 -2.23 5.76
CA ASN A 653 0.54 -2.53 7.05
C ASN A 653 1.89 -1.82 7.28
N SER A 654 2.40 -1.08 6.33
CA SER A 654 3.55 -0.19 6.52
C SER A 654 3.28 0.78 7.67
N GLY A 655 4.19 0.84 8.66
CA GLY A 655 4.04 1.64 9.89
C GLY A 655 3.13 1.02 10.94
N SER A 656 2.73 -0.26 10.80
CA SER A 656 1.92 -0.91 11.83
C SER A 656 2.72 -1.25 13.08
N PRO A 657 2.21 -0.95 14.29
CA PRO A 657 2.82 -1.36 15.55
C PRO A 657 2.87 -2.88 15.67
N VAL A 658 4.03 -3.39 16.05
CA VAL A 658 4.20 -4.80 16.44
C VAL A 658 4.35 -4.87 17.95
N LEU A 659 3.51 -5.68 18.58
CA LEU A 659 3.34 -5.72 20.03
C LEU A 659 3.71 -7.10 20.58
N ASN A 660 4.30 -7.14 21.76
CA ASN A 660 4.57 -8.37 22.49
C ASN A 660 3.30 -8.89 23.22
N ALA A 661 3.46 -9.96 23.98
CA ALA A 661 2.38 -10.58 24.77
C ALA A 661 1.70 -9.65 25.77
N ASN A 662 2.37 -8.61 26.23
CA ASN A 662 1.86 -7.62 27.18
C ASN A 662 1.21 -6.40 26.48
N GLY A 663 1.20 -6.34 25.13
CA GLY A 663 0.73 -5.18 24.38
C GLY A 663 1.72 -4.01 24.33
N GLU A 664 3.00 -4.28 24.59
CA GLU A 664 4.07 -3.30 24.51
C GLU A 664 4.69 -3.30 23.10
N LEU A 665 5.02 -2.12 22.57
CA LEU A 665 5.61 -1.94 21.25
C LEU A 665 7.05 -2.50 21.23
N ILE A 666 7.30 -3.43 20.29
CA ILE A 666 8.61 -4.08 20.09
C ILE A 666 9.21 -3.78 18.71
N GLY A 667 8.44 -3.23 17.79
CA GLY A 667 8.91 -2.87 16.47
C GLY A 667 7.84 -2.25 15.59
N ILE A 668 8.25 -1.80 14.41
CA ILE A 668 7.39 -1.18 13.39
C ILE A 668 7.48 -2.02 12.13
N ASN A 669 6.35 -2.51 11.64
CA ASN A 669 6.31 -3.26 10.38
C ASN A 669 6.58 -2.35 9.19
N PHE A 670 7.44 -2.78 8.26
CA PHE A 670 7.71 -1.97 7.07
C PHE A 670 7.71 -2.76 5.75
N ASP A 671 7.85 -4.09 5.80
CA ASP A 671 7.88 -4.90 4.59
C ASP A 671 7.44 -6.35 4.86
N ARG A 672 7.46 -7.17 3.83
CA ARG A 672 7.23 -8.61 3.83
C ARG A 672 8.31 -9.28 2.98
N ASN A 673 8.76 -10.48 3.36
CA ASN A 673 9.77 -11.19 2.58
C ASN A 673 9.23 -11.63 1.21
N TRP A 674 10.15 -11.82 0.26
CA TRP A 674 9.81 -12.11 -1.13
C TRP A 674 9.04 -13.42 -1.30
N GLU A 675 9.42 -14.45 -0.54
CA GLU A 675 8.76 -15.77 -0.56
C GLU A 675 7.31 -15.70 -0.06
N GLY A 676 6.99 -14.68 0.73
CA GLY A 676 5.66 -14.43 1.27
C GLY A 676 4.74 -13.57 0.38
N VAL A 677 5.22 -13.07 -0.77
CA VAL A 677 4.44 -12.14 -1.62
C VAL A 677 3.13 -12.76 -2.13
N GLY A 678 3.07 -14.09 -2.29
CA GLY A 678 1.84 -14.81 -2.65
C GLY A 678 0.74 -14.82 -1.58
N GLY A 679 1.06 -14.37 -0.35
CA GLY A 679 0.14 -14.36 0.78
C GLY A 679 -1.14 -13.53 0.61
N ASP A 680 -1.19 -12.65 -0.38
CA ASP A 680 -2.41 -11.93 -0.73
C ASP A 680 -3.51 -12.86 -1.30
N ILE A 681 -3.14 -14.04 -1.80
CA ILE A 681 -4.05 -15.06 -2.34
C ILE A 681 -4.12 -16.25 -1.40
N GLN A 682 -2.97 -16.71 -0.94
CA GLN A 682 -2.86 -17.88 -0.06
C GLN A 682 -1.69 -17.67 0.91
N TYR A 683 -1.97 -17.67 2.21
CA TYR A 683 -0.94 -17.56 3.24
C TYR A 683 0.02 -18.76 3.20
N LEU A 684 1.30 -18.51 3.43
CA LEU A 684 2.38 -19.48 3.35
C LEU A 684 3.12 -19.56 4.71
N PRO A 685 2.65 -20.34 5.69
CA PRO A 685 3.18 -20.34 7.06
C PRO A 685 4.67 -20.65 7.14
N ASP A 686 5.18 -21.55 6.28
CA ASP A 686 6.58 -21.93 6.26
C ASP A 686 7.52 -20.83 5.72
N TYR A 687 6.99 -19.89 4.94
CA TYR A 687 7.81 -18.95 4.16
C TYR A 687 7.48 -17.49 4.42
N GLN A 688 6.21 -17.16 4.61
CA GLN A 688 5.79 -15.77 4.76
C GLN A 688 6.25 -15.20 6.09
N ARG A 689 6.97 -14.07 6.01
CA ARG A 689 7.42 -13.32 7.18
C ARG A 689 7.17 -11.84 6.95
N SER A 690 6.63 -11.18 7.95
CA SER A 690 6.65 -9.72 8.06
C SER A 690 8.07 -9.29 8.43
N ILE A 691 8.51 -8.16 7.91
CA ILE A 691 9.82 -7.57 8.18
C ILE A 691 9.58 -6.32 9.03
N ILE A 692 10.21 -6.29 10.21
CA ILE A 692 9.90 -5.36 11.28
C ILE A 692 11.20 -4.69 11.71
N VAL A 693 11.25 -3.35 11.76
CA VAL A 693 12.38 -2.66 12.38
C VAL A 693 12.29 -2.82 13.90
N ASP A 694 13.39 -3.24 14.52
CA ASP A 694 13.46 -3.42 15.99
C ASP A 694 13.33 -2.05 16.65
N ILE A 695 12.43 -1.94 17.63
CA ILE A 695 12.19 -0.65 18.28
C ILE A 695 13.44 -0.13 19.00
N ARG A 696 14.35 -1.00 19.44
CA ARG A 696 15.62 -0.59 20.05
C ARG A 696 16.51 0.14 19.04
N TYR A 697 16.48 -0.26 17.75
CA TYR A 697 17.20 0.46 16.70
C TYR A 697 16.60 1.83 16.45
N VAL A 698 15.28 1.94 16.45
CA VAL A 698 14.57 3.23 16.35
C VAL A 698 15.00 4.16 17.47
N LEU A 699 14.91 3.68 18.72
CA LEU A 699 15.28 4.49 19.90
C LEU A 699 16.78 4.84 19.91
N PHE A 700 17.67 3.92 19.54
CA PHE A 700 19.11 4.17 19.37
C PHE A 700 19.38 5.28 18.35
N LEU A 701 18.67 5.24 17.21
CA LEU A 701 18.84 6.26 16.18
C LEU A 701 18.31 7.63 16.66
N ILE A 702 17.22 7.68 17.41
CA ILE A 702 16.71 8.92 18.00
C ILE A 702 17.68 9.46 19.07
N ASP A 703 18.08 8.63 20.01
CA ASP A 703 18.91 9.04 21.17
C ASP A 703 20.37 9.31 20.76
N LYS A 704 21.07 8.26 20.29
CA LYS A 704 22.52 8.31 20.09
C LYS A 704 22.92 8.90 18.75
N TYR A 705 22.24 8.49 17.68
CA TYR A 705 22.58 8.95 16.35
C TYR A 705 22.13 10.39 16.09
N ALA A 706 20.87 10.72 16.36
CA ALA A 706 20.30 12.05 16.17
C ALA A 706 20.62 13.02 17.31
N GLY A 707 20.87 12.53 18.52
CA GLY A 707 20.99 13.37 19.72
C GLY A 707 19.66 13.94 20.18
N ALA A 708 18.55 13.34 19.76
CA ALA A 708 17.18 13.76 20.07
C ALA A 708 16.56 12.98 21.25
N GLY A 709 17.41 12.56 22.21
CA GLY A 709 16.99 11.78 23.39
C GLY A 709 15.88 12.40 24.22
N TYR A 710 15.68 13.73 24.14
CA TYR A 710 14.57 14.43 24.79
C TYR A 710 13.19 13.91 24.33
N LEU A 711 13.05 13.35 23.12
CA LEU A 711 11.81 12.74 22.66
C LEU A 711 11.46 11.47 23.44
N LEU A 712 12.47 10.78 23.98
CA LEU A 712 12.26 9.59 24.78
C LEU A 712 11.70 9.90 26.17
N GLU A 713 11.87 11.14 26.66
CA GLU A 713 11.36 11.59 27.96
C GLU A 713 9.82 11.63 27.99
N GLU A 714 9.17 11.77 26.83
CA GLU A 714 7.70 11.70 26.72
C GLU A 714 7.16 10.30 26.40
N MET A 715 8.03 9.29 26.22
CA MET A 715 7.66 7.91 25.93
C MET A 715 7.69 7.04 27.19
N ASP A 716 6.74 6.12 27.32
CA ASP A 716 6.71 5.14 28.41
C ASP A 716 7.59 3.93 28.06
N LEU A 717 8.87 3.93 28.47
CA LEU A 717 9.80 2.84 28.23
C LEU A 717 9.69 1.76 29.31
N VAL A 718 9.66 0.48 28.90
CA VAL A 718 9.61 -0.71 29.76
C VAL A 718 10.92 -1.48 29.61
N GLU A 719 11.65 -1.58 30.76
CA GLU A 719 12.94 -2.29 30.87
C GLU A 719 12.76 -3.72 31.40
#